data_d7c8c47be3da3d000ece4fd32a1d7199
#
_entry.id   d7c8c47be3da3d000ece4fd32a1d7199
#
_cell.length_a   1.000
_cell.length_b   1.000
_cell.length_c   1.000
_cell.angle_alpha   90.00
_cell.angle_beta   90.00
_cell.angle_gamma   90.00
#
_symmetry.space_group_name_H-M   'P 1'
#
loop_
_entity.id
_entity.type
_entity.pdbx_description
1 polymer ?
#
loop_
_entity_poly.entity_id
_entity_poly.type
_entity_poly.pdbx_seq_one_letter_code
_entity_poly.pdbx_strand_id
1 'polypeptide(L)'
;MRWLLGVLVLVVGVAVGQAAQICRIQGGNTKTIWGVGFANGQVEVYAWDVPFNEKSVISALQKTPYRPENFLPKTPPPNARKVPVIAVDPCGFVTAVEWHPYYDASGFFDALNGGHVCWVRNSHGFSQPYLVRSAQPWFVYPERACPGKKIRIFGRNIAARLVALKSRKDGKVILLQRFGNGRHPVYECWAILPENLPAGEYDVYVHNGAGGEAGWGGPIPLTVEVKPEPPKVVLNARDFGAKGNGVDDDTEALRKALVKAGELGGGIVLLPPGLYPISAPIWVPSGVTLQGAGSRNSILIVLPTKPMRFDVPPEIANAMPTHFRARQQESGRGAMVWLRDRSAICDLGLIDGPGTLQAVFASHTNCRIERCYIRQTHGTEPAVMVEWGSYGFVLKDCEIESASDGVFLVHGPHRQAYIGGNVIRNIVPGTSNNLFVRSFVDSVIENNLLLDGDRNFVSQLSFSSAYHSAIIGNIWRNNIPRRHNSGENMYESSYAVWHGRVLRADRKTVWVEGKPFAPDELRKRHPQLSDLKPTFALVLDGRGLGQYRRIVSNTENSFTVEPEWEIVPDSSTHIMVGMAYVETLWIDNTEEHTANWTGFWGNCFGNVIDGHILRDGEGLYLWAWHDRLPSPLAFNDIIGSRIIGRGNIVFRGPLVFGNTVRFCEVVDFRYRPSMHIQPVWLQGMEPNQRAGIALEPVWQRIEGLPETAPLKDWNIIEGTHIYDGPIGIFIAPEAKFTILRRNAITVDGEKIVNKSVTTVVQ
;
A
#
# COMPACT_ATOMS: atom_id res chain seq x y z
N MET A 1 59.52 -12.15 21.00
CA MET A 1 59.88 -10.78 20.69
C MET A 1 59.55 -10.53 19.21
N ARG A 2 58.68 -9.55 18.92
CA ARG A 2 58.20 -9.10 17.58
C ARG A 2 57.24 -10.04 16.86
N TRP A 3 55.94 -9.90 17.20
CA TRP A 3 54.80 -9.90 16.30
C TRP A 3 53.70 -9.05 16.93
N LEU A 4 53.70 -7.79 16.63
CA LEU A 4 52.65 -6.84 16.88
C LEU A 4 52.77 -5.78 15.79
N LEU A 5 51.72 -5.62 15.04
CA LEU A 5 51.28 -4.54 14.19
C LEU A 5 50.89 -5.03 12.79
N GLY A 6 49.64 -5.24 12.66
CA GLY A 6 48.92 -5.36 11.42
C GLY A 6 47.44 -5.05 11.70
N VAL A 7 47.20 -3.85 12.28
CA VAL A 7 45.84 -3.28 12.22
C VAL A 7 45.68 -2.76 10.81
N LEU A 8 45.06 -3.53 9.97
CA LEU A 8 44.58 -3.12 8.68
C LEU A 8 43.44 -2.13 8.90
N VAL A 9 43.72 -0.84 8.87
CA VAL A 9 42.68 0.18 8.74
C VAL A 9 42.12 0.01 7.35
N LEU A 10 41.01 -0.65 7.23
CA LEU A 10 40.18 -0.63 6.04
C LEU A 10 39.60 0.79 5.98
N VAL A 11 40.31 1.70 5.32
CA VAL A 11 39.75 2.98 4.93
C VAL A 11 38.68 2.68 3.92
N VAL A 12 37.42 2.66 4.38
CA VAL A 12 36.25 2.79 3.51
C VAL A 12 36.52 4.07 2.72
N GLY A 13 36.68 3.93 1.40
CA GLY A 13 36.92 5.08 0.51
C GLY A 13 35.68 5.97 0.48
N VAL A 14 35.57 6.84 1.48
CA VAL A 14 34.67 7.98 1.42
C VAL A 14 35.18 8.81 0.23
N ALA A 15 34.30 9.11 -0.71
CA ALA A 15 34.62 9.99 -1.84
C ALA A 15 35.08 11.34 -1.29
N VAL A 16 36.41 11.45 -1.08
CA VAL A 16 37.07 12.65 -0.60
C VAL A 16 37.09 13.62 -1.78
N GLY A 17 36.30 14.68 -1.67
CA GLY A 17 36.39 15.80 -2.62
C GLY A 17 35.12 16.18 -3.38
N GLN A 18 33.95 15.70 -2.98
CA GLN A 18 32.67 16.09 -3.62
C GLN A 18 31.77 16.89 -2.67
N ALA A 19 31.00 17.84 -3.24
CA ALA A 19 29.92 18.50 -2.53
C ALA A 19 28.88 17.45 -2.05
N ALA A 20 28.19 17.74 -0.94
CA ALA A 20 27.15 16.89 -0.43
C ALA A 20 26.05 16.64 -1.49
N GLN A 21 25.42 15.47 -1.44
CA GLN A 21 24.26 15.14 -2.29
C GLN A 21 23.13 14.62 -1.41
N ILE A 22 21.90 15.00 -1.72
CA ILE A 22 20.70 14.60 -0.99
C ILE A 22 19.88 13.67 -1.87
N CYS A 23 19.41 12.55 -1.33
CA CYS A 23 18.48 11.64 -2.03
C CYS A 23 17.14 11.49 -1.34
N ARG A 24 17.04 11.81 -0.04
CA ARG A 24 15.79 11.72 0.72
C ARG A 24 15.78 12.68 1.89
N ILE A 25 14.61 13.25 2.17
CA ILE A 25 14.33 13.96 3.43
C ILE A 25 13.03 13.41 4.00
N GLN A 26 13.06 12.99 5.26
CA GLN A 26 11.91 12.40 5.93
C GLN A 26 11.72 12.96 7.34
N GLY A 27 10.51 12.88 7.86
CA GLY A 27 10.16 13.32 9.20
C GLY A 27 9.26 14.56 9.22
N GLY A 28 8.87 14.95 10.42
CA GLY A 28 8.01 16.10 10.72
C GLY A 28 8.78 17.37 11.04
N ASN A 29 8.63 17.86 12.26
CA ASN A 29 9.42 18.99 12.76
C ASN A 29 10.90 18.63 12.93
N THR A 30 11.16 17.38 13.24
CA THR A 30 12.50 16.78 13.12
C THR A 30 12.60 16.03 11.82
N LYS A 31 13.67 16.23 11.08
CA LYS A 31 13.90 15.54 9.80
C LYS A 31 15.23 14.82 9.78
N THR A 32 15.26 13.68 9.12
CA THR A 32 16.47 13.02 8.65
C THR A 32 16.70 13.34 7.18
N ILE A 33 17.94 13.70 6.85
CA ILE A 33 18.40 13.97 5.50
C ILE A 33 19.36 12.84 5.13
N TRP A 34 19.04 12.11 4.09
CA TRP A 34 19.80 10.96 3.59
C TRP A 34 20.55 11.33 2.32
N GLY A 35 21.79 10.89 2.22
CA GLY A 35 22.62 11.26 1.08
C GLY A 35 24.06 10.81 1.21
N VAL A 36 24.99 11.59 0.70
CA VAL A 36 26.44 11.36 0.80
C VAL A 36 27.17 12.67 1.07
N GLY A 37 28.37 12.57 1.64
CA GLY A 37 29.23 13.73 1.88
C GLY A 37 28.88 14.51 3.15
N PHE A 38 28.24 13.90 4.14
CA PHE A 38 27.93 14.50 5.44
C PHE A 38 29.02 14.22 6.48
N ALA A 39 30.00 13.38 6.18
CA ALA A 39 31.13 13.09 7.08
C ALA A 39 32.01 14.32 7.28
N ASN A 40 32.72 14.37 8.43
CA ASN A 40 33.69 15.38 8.85
C ASN A 40 33.16 16.59 9.63
N GLY A 41 32.08 16.43 10.38
CA GLY A 41 31.78 17.30 11.53
C GLY A 41 31.31 18.74 11.25
N GLN A 42 31.33 19.20 10.01
CA GLN A 42 30.92 20.55 9.61
C GLN A 42 29.89 20.50 8.48
N VAL A 43 28.72 19.92 8.80
CA VAL A 43 27.58 19.98 7.89
C VAL A 43 26.72 21.17 8.28
N GLU A 44 26.44 22.03 7.33
CA GLU A 44 25.46 23.11 7.47
C GLU A 44 24.24 22.81 6.60
N VAL A 45 23.06 23.03 7.14
CA VAL A 45 21.81 22.81 6.42
C VAL A 45 21.08 24.14 6.28
N TYR A 46 20.58 24.40 5.09
CA TYR A 46 19.86 25.62 4.76
C TYR A 46 18.48 25.27 4.20
N ALA A 47 17.49 26.07 4.57
CA ALA A 47 16.12 25.96 4.07
C ALA A 47 15.62 27.31 3.57
N TRP A 48 14.85 27.27 2.49
CA TRP A 48 14.26 28.45 1.90
C TRP A 48 12.82 28.21 1.50
N ASP A 49 11.93 29.13 1.86
CA ASP A 49 10.51 29.09 1.52
C ASP A 49 10.30 29.80 0.18
N VAL A 50 9.97 29.02 -0.86
CA VAL A 50 9.75 29.56 -2.20
C VAL A 50 8.34 30.17 -2.26
N PRO A 51 8.19 31.46 -2.61
CA PRO A 51 6.90 32.08 -2.75
C PRO A 51 6.05 31.40 -3.84
N PHE A 52 4.77 31.22 -3.56
CA PHE A 52 3.81 30.71 -4.53
C PHE A 52 3.25 31.85 -5.39
N ASN A 53 3.45 31.75 -6.70
CA ASN A 53 2.79 32.61 -7.69
C ASN A 53 2.09 31.72 -8.72
N GLU A 54 0.76 31.74 -8.73
CA GLU A 54 -0.05 30.86 -9.57
C GLU A 54 0.27 31.00 -11.07
N LYS A 55 0.41 32.23 -11.55
CA LYS A 55 0.67 32.47 -12.99
C LYS A 55 2.03 31.90 -13.41
N SER A 56 3.08 32.11 -12.63
CA SER A 56 4.41 31.59 -12.95
C SER A 56 4.47 30.07 -12.82
N VAL A 57 3.81 29.50 -11.81
CA VAL A 57 3.69 28.06 -11.60
C VAL A 57 3.01 27.37 -12.78
N ILE A 58 1.91 27.91 -13.27
CA ILE A 58 1.21 27.37 -14.47
C ILE A 58 2.09 27.51 -15.72
N SER A 59 2.72 28.66 -15.91
CA SER A 59 3.63 28.90 -17.03
C SER A 59 4.82 27.94 -17.03
N ALA A 60 5.34 27.58 -15.85
CA ALA A 60 6.44 26.61 -15.72
C ALA A 60 6.05 25.21 -16.25
N LEU A 61 4.81 24.74 -15.93
CA LEU A 61 4.34 23.45 -16.41
C LEU A 61 4.12 23.39 -17.92
N GLN A 62 3.83 24.53 -18.57
CA GLN A 62 3.70 24.61 -20.03
C GLN A 62 5.00 24.33 -20.78
N LYS A 63 6.17 24.49 -20.13
CA LYS A 63 7.46 24.16 -20.73
C LYS A 63 7.55 22.66 -20.99
N THR A 64 8.13 22.28 -22.14
CA THR A 64 8.31 20.87 -22.52
C THR A 64 9.77 20.63 -22.89
N PRO A 65 10.48 19.71 -22.19
CA PRO A 65 10.02 19.02 -20.98
C PRO A 65 9.97 19.95 -19.76
N TYR A 66 9.00 19.71 -18.85
CA TYR A 66 9.01 20.32 -17.53
C TYR A 66 10.10 19.64 -16.69
N ARG A 67 11.02 20.44 -16.13
CA ARG A 67 12.13 19.98 -15.28
C ARG A 67 12.21 20.84 -14.04
N PRO A 68 11.83 20.32 -12.85
CA PRO A 68 11.82 21.08 -11.59
C PRO A 68 13.16 21.76 -11.29
N GLU A 69 14.27 21.08 -11.56
CA GLU A 69 15.62 21.54 -11.29
C GLU A 69 15.99 22.85 -12.01
N ASN A 70 15.31 23.17 -13.10
CA ASN A 70 15.56 24.42 -13.86
C ASN A 70 15.00 25.67 -13.16
N PHE A 71 14.17 25.49 -12.13
CA PHE A 71 13.50 26.57 -11.40
C PHE A 71 14.05 26.78 -9.99
N LEU A 72 15.06 26.01 -9.59
CA LEU A 72 15.65 26.08 -8.27
C LEU A 72 17.03 26.73 -8.33
N PRO A 73 17.34 27.64 -7.39
CA PRO A 73 18.69 28.20 -7.30
C PRO A 73 19.70 27.14 -6.86
N LYS A 74 20.89 27.12 -7.48
CA LYS A 74 21.94 26.14 -7.18
C LYS A 74 22.51 26.30 -5.76
N THR A 75 22.40 27.48 -5.21
CA THR A 75 22.89 27.83 -3.85
C THR A 75 21.78 28.54 -3.09
N PRO A 76 21.77 28.47 -1.75
CA PRO A 76 20.79 29.18 -0.94
C PRO A 76 20.77 30.67 -1.23
N PRO A 77 19.60 31.30 -1.40
CA PRO A 77 19.50 32.75 -1.51
C PRO A 77 19.85 33.42 -0.16
N PRO A 78 20.16 34.76 -0.15
CA PRO A 78 20.57 35.45 1.07
C PRO A 78 19.58 35.38 2.23
N ASN A 79 18.31 35.21 1.95
CA ASN A 79 17.24 35.08 2.94
C ASN A 79 16.94 33.63 3.34
N ALA A 80 17.72 32.65 2.89
CA ALA A 80 17.62 31.28 3.36
C ALA A 80 18.02 31.17 4.84
N ARG A 81 17.22 30.45 5.61
CA ARG A 81 17.52 30.21 7.04
C ARG A 81 18.49 29.04 7.20
N LYS A 82 19.38 29.14 8.17
CA LYS A 82 20.19 28.01 8.62
C LYS A 82 19.36 27.13 9.55
N VAL A 83 19.41 25.83 9.31
CA VAL A 83 18.62 24.83 10.07
C VAL A 83 19.55 24.16 11.10
N PRO A 84 19.17 24.09 12.38
CA PRO A 84 20.00 23.44 13.39
C PRO A 84 20.19 21.95 13.12
N VAL A 85 21.44 21.52 13.12
CA VAL A 85 21.83 20.10 13.00
C VAL A 85 21.79 19.46 14.39
N ILE A 86 21.11 18.33 14.53
CA ILE A 86 20.95 17.59 15.78
C ILE A 86 22.00 16.48 15.90
N ALA A 87 22.19 15.73 14.82
CA ALA A 87 23.12 14.61 14.78
C ALA A 87 23.62 14.38 13.35
N VAL A 88 24.81 13.82 13.22
CA VAL A 88 25.42 13.43 11.94
C VAL A 88 25.93 12.00 12.05
N ASP A 89 25.64 11.19 11.04
CA ASP A 89 26.17 9.85 10.89
C ASP A 89 27.70 9.89 10.73
N PRO A 90 28.47 9.14 11.52
CA PRO A 90 29.91 9.04 11.37
C PRO A 90 30.36 8.57 9.98
N CYS A 91 29.58 7.75 9.30
CA CYS A 91 29.82 7.30 7.93
C CYS A 91 29.46 8.34 6.87
N GLY A 92 28.77 9.42 7.26
CA GLY A 92 28.46 10.55 6.37
C GLY A 92 27.30 10.34 5.42
N PHE A 93 26.37 9.44 5.73
CA PHE A 93 25.20 9.16 4.91
C PHE A 93 23.89 9.78 5.44
N VAL A 94 23.84 10.15 6.70
CA VAL A 94 22.64 10.69 7.31
C VAL A 94 22.95 11.88 8.21
N THR A 95 22.10 12.90 8.19
CA THR A 95 22.10 13.96 9.20
C THR A 95 20.68 14.23 9.69
N ALA A 96 20.52 14.48 10.98
CA ALA A 96 19.26 14.88 11.56
C ALA A 96 19.25 16.37 11.89
N VAL A 97 18.12 17.03 11.64
CA VAL A 97 17.96 18.48 11.80
C VAL A 97 16.65 18.84 12.50
N GLU A 98 16.64 19.97 13.21
CA GLU A 98 15.43 20.61 13.71
C GLU A 98 14.85 21.51 12.62
N TRP A 99 13.86 20.97 11.87
CA TRP A 99 13.33 21.69 10.71
C TRP A 99 12.45 22.87 11.09
N HIS A 100 11.57 22.67 12.09
CA HIS A 100 10.74 23.72 12.67
C HIS A 100 10.91 23.79 14.19
N PRO A 101 11.27 24.95 14.75
CA PRO A 101 11.35 25.12 16.20
C PRO A 101 9.98 25.23 16.85
N TYR A 102 8.93 25.51 16.10
CA TYR A 102 7.56 25.65 16.62
C TYR A 102 6.78 24.36 16.44
N TYR A 103 6.22 23.89 17.56
CA TYR A 103 5.39 22.71 17.62
C TYR A 103 4.00 23.01 17.04
N ASP A 104 3.59 22.27 16.06
CA ASP A 104 2.21 22.17 15.62
C ASP A 104 1.70 20.75 15.82
N ALA A 105 0.85 20.58 16.81
CA ALA A 105 0.29 19.29 17.22
C ALA A 105 -0.62 18.67 16.14
N SER A 106 -1.09 19.48 15.17
CA SER A 106 -2.04 19.01 14.17
C SER A 106 -1.40 18.30 12.98
N GLY A 107 -0.08 18.46 12.77
CA GLY A 107 0.58 17.98 11.54
C GLY A 107 0.01 18.59 10.25
N PHE A 108 -1.14 19.22 10.37
CA PHE A 108 -1.95 19.76 9.29
C PHE A 108 -1.35 21.05 8.70
N PHE A 109 -0.81 21.91 9.56
CA PHE A 109 -0.17 23.16 9.13
C PHE A 109 1.15 22.94 8.39
N ASP A 110 1.79 21.82 8.62
CA ASP A 110 3.04 21.46 7.95
C ASP A 110 2.85 21.29 6.43
N ALA A 111 1.67 20.86 6.00
CA ALA A 111 1.32 20.74 4.58
C ALA A 111 0.91 22.09 3.94
N LEU A 112 0.51 23.07 4.74
CA LEU A 112 -0.03 24.35 4.26
C LEU A 112 1.00 25.50 4.27
N ASN A 113 2.08 25.40 5.05
CA ASN A 113 2.99 26.52 5.33
C ASN A 113 4.24 26.59 4.44
N GLY A 114 4.10 26.28 3.17
CA GLY A 114 5.14 26.55 2.18
C GLY A 114 6.13 25.38 2.02
N GLY A 115 6.47 25.12 0.79
CA GLY A 115 7.50 24.15 0.42
C GLY A 115 8.87 24.74 0.60
N HIS A 116 9.68 23.99 1.27
CA HIS A 116 11.05 24.38 1.50
C HIS A 116 11.95 23.75 0.45
N VAL A 117 12.91 24.52 -0.03
CA VAL A 117 14.07 24.00 -0.73
C VAL A 117 15.19 23.83 0.30
N CYS A 118 15.86 22.70 0.28
CA CYS A 118 16.91 22.34 1.19
C CYS A 118 18.26 22.24 0.46
N TRP A 119 19.30 22.73 1.11
CA TRP A 119 20.70 22.52 0.73
C TRP A 119 21.49 22.02 1.92
N VAL A 120 22.44 21.14 1.66
CA VAL A 120 23.45 20.74 2.61
C VAL A 120 24.79 21.27 2.12
N ARG A 121 25.54 21.93 3.00
CA ARG A 121 26.88 22.42 2.73
C ARG A 121 27.92 21.61 3.50
N ASN A 122 28.96 21.20 2.83
CA ASN A 122 30.18 20.66 3.43
C ASN A 122 31.39 21.52 3.02
N SER A 123 32.60 21.08 3.34
CA SER A 123 33.84 21.78 2.98
C SER A 123 34.05 21.94 1.46
N HIS A 124 33.35 21.20 0.62
CA HIS A 124 33.45 21.19 -0.84
C HIS A 124 32.34 21.99 -1.54
N GLY A 125 31.41 22.57 -0.78
CA GLY A 125 30.34 23.41 -1.31
C GLY A 125 28.91 22.93 -0.95
N PHE A 126 27.95 23.45 -1.71
CA PHE A 126 26.55 23.14 -1.52
C PHE A 126 26.13 21.91 -2.35
N SER A 127 25.19 21.14 -1.80
CA SER A 127 24.42 20.12 -2.54
C SER A 127 23.60 20.76 -3.65
N GLN A 128 23.11 19.91 -4.57
CA GLN A 128 21.97 20.32 -5.40
C GLN A 128 20.76 20.63 -4.49
N PRO A 129 19.89 21.57 -4.92
CA PRO A 129 18.66 21.89 -4.19
C PRO A 129 17.75 20.66 -4.13
N TYR A 130 17.15 20.41 -2.97
CA TYR A 130 16.19 19.34 -2.76
C TYR A 130 14.84 19.92 -2.31
N LEU A 131 13.76 19.56 -3.02
CA LEU A 131 12.42 19.98 -2.67
C LEU A 131 11.88 19.17 -1.49
N VAL A 132 11.49 19.87 -0.43
CA VAL A 132 10.88 19.30 0.75
C VAL A 132 9.38 19.62 0.75
N ARG A 133 8.54 18.60 0.95
CA ARG A 133 7.08 18.75 1.04
C ARG A 133 6.35 19.18 -0.24
N SER A 134 6.96 19.14 -1.41
CA SER A 134 6.21 19.22 -2.66
C SER A 134 5.21 18.05 -2.76
N ALA A 135 4.15 18.24 -3.54
CA ALA A 135 3.18 17.18 -3.80
C ALA A 135 3.89 15.95 -4.41
N GLN A 136 3.61 14.78 -3.87
CA GLN A 136 4.12 13.50 -4.33
C GLN A 136 2.93 12.61 -4.70
N PRO A 137 2.25 12.87 -5.82
CA PRO A 137 1.16 12.03 -6.26
C PRO A 137 1.71 10.69 -6.75
N TRP A 138 1.07 9.60 -6.32
CA TRP A 138 1.50 8.23 -6.61
C TRP A 138 0.67 7.61 -7.71
N PHE A 139 -0.67 7.73 -7.65
CA PHE A 139 -1.56 7.16 -8.64
C PHE A 139 -2.87 7.95 -8.77
N VAL A 140 -3.56 7.71 -9.87
CA VAL A 140 -4.91 8.20 -10.14
C VAL A 140 -5.89 7.04 -10.17
N TYR A 141 -7.05 7.23 -9.58
CA TYR A 141 -8.14 6.28 -9.65
C TYR A 141 -9.44 6.95 -10.13
N PRO A 142 -10.11 6.41 -11.14
CA PRO A 142 -9.59 5.43 -12.10
C PRO A 142 -8.55 6.06 -13.05
N GLU A 143 -7.56 5.26 -13.51
CA GLU A 143 -6.54 5.71 -14.48
C GLU A 143 -7.08 5.82 -15.92
N ARG A 144 -8.27 5.27 -16.16
CA ARG A 144 -9.03 5.37 -17.40
C ARG A 144 -10.39 5.97 -17.09
N ALA A 145 -10.71 7.14 -17.64
CA ALA A 145 -11.92 7.86 -17.30
C ALA A 145 -12.51 8.60 -18.51
N CYS A 146 -13.81 8.84 -18.50
CA CYS A 146 -14.48 9.60 -19.56
C CYS A 146 -14.58 11.09 -19.18
N PRO A 147 -14.75 12.00 -20.16
CA PRO A 147 -15.06 13.39 -19.91
C PRO A 147 -16.25 13.56 -18.96
N GLY A 148 -16.20 14.57 -18.09
CA GLY A 148 -17.21 14.85 -17.07
C GLY A 148 -17.11 13.96 -15.81
N LYS A 149 -16.25 12.97 -15.79
CA LYS A 149 -16.09 12.09 -14.63
C LYS A 149 -15.11 12.66 -13.61
N LYS A 150 -15.30 12.24 -12.35
CA LYS A 150 -14.39 12.52 -11.26
C LYS A 150 -13.23 11.54 -11.30
N ILE A 151 -12.04 12.05 -11.02
CA ILE A 151 -10.84 11.28 -10.74
C ILE A 151 -10.35 11.59 -9.33
N ARG A 152 -9.68 10.65 -8.72
CA ARG A 152 -9.05 10.76 -7.40
C ARG A 152 -7.56 10.61 -7.56
N ILE A 153 -6.79 11.44 -6.89
CA ILE A 153 -5.34 11.43 -6.95
C ILE A 153 -4.84 11.15 -5.54
N PHE A 154 -4.04 10.12 -5.38
CA PHE A 154 -3.51 9.66 -4.11
C PHE A 154 -2.00 9.83 -4.05
N GLY A 155 -1.47 10.08 -2.84
CA GLY A 155 -0.04 10.22 -2.61
C GLY A 155 0.28 10.92 -1.30
N ARG A 156 1.50 11.43 -1.17
CA ARG A 156 1.94 12.23 -0.02
C ARG A 156 1.89 13.73 -0.33
N ASN A 157 1.64 14.53 0.68
CA ASN A 157 1.62 15.99 0.58
C ASN A 157 0.72 16.50 -0.57
N ILE A 158 -0.37 15.79 -0.84
CA ILE A 158 -1.27 16.12 -1.96
C ILE A 158 -1.91 17.48 -1.74
N ALA A 159 -2.55 17.76 -0.59
CA ALA A 159 -3.18 19.04 -0.20
C ALA A 159 -3.32 20.05 -1.36
N ALA A 160 -3.87 19.58 -2.49
CA ALA A 160 -3.73 20.20 -3.80
C ALA A 160 -4.25 21.63 -3.82
N ARG A 161 -3.41 22.56 -4.26
CA ARG A 161 -3.80 23.94 -4.60
C ARG A 161 -4.19 24.03 -6.07
N LEU A 162 -3.45 23.33 -6.93
CA LEU A 162 -3.75 23.20 -8.35
C LEU A 162 -3.67 21.73 -8.77
N VAL A 163 -4.53 21.33 -9.71
CA VAL A 163 -4.46 20.07 -10.44
C VAL A 163 -4.49 20.39 -11.93
N ALA A 164 -3.58 19.80 -12.68
CA ALA A 164 -3.47 20.04 -14.12
C ALA A 164 -3.35 18.73 -14.90
N LEU A 165 -3.92 18.72 -16.10
CA LEU A 165 -3.63 17.74 -17.15
C LEU A 165 -2.69 18.35 -18.15
N LYS A 166 -1.69 17.58 -18.57
CA LYS A 166 -0.83 17.93 -19.71
C LYS A 166 -1.02 16.87 -20.79
N SER A 167 -1.52 17.29 -21.95
CA SER A 167 -1.73 16.39 -23.09
C SER A 167 -0.38 15.88 -23.61
N ARG A 168 -0.27 14.56 -23.77
CA ARG A 168 0.95 13.96 -24.35
C ARG A 168 1.06 14.20 -25.84
N LYS A 169 -0.04 14.51 -26.51
CA LYS A 169 -0.09 14.78 -27.96
C LYS A 169 0.54 16.12 -28.34
N ASP A 170 0.17 17.18 -27.63
CA ASP A 170 0.50 18.56 -28.00
C ASP A 170 1.09 19.40 -26.86
N GLY A 171 1.23 18.83 -25.65
CA GLY A 171 1.78 19.50 -24.49
C GLY A 171 0.84 20.54 -23.84
N LYS A 172 -0.40 20.65 -24.31
CA LYS A 172 -1.38 21.61 -23.78
C LYS A 172 -1.67 21.30 -22.32
N VAL A 173 -1.64 22.34 -21.48
CA VAL A 173 -1.97 22.26 -20.05
C VAL A 173 -3.40 22.72 -19.83
N ILE A 174 -4.18 21.93 -19.11
CA ILE A 174 -5.56 22.17 -18.73
C ILE A 174 -5.67 22.09 -17.22
N LEU A 175 -6.09 23.17 -16.57
CA LEU A 175 -6.36 23.16 -15.13
C LEU A 175 -7.69 22.45 -14.86
N LEU A 176 -7.72 21.59 -13.88
CA LEU A 176 -8.91 20.88 -13.46
C LEU A 176 -9.60 21.60 -12.31
N GLN A 177 -10.93 21.55 -12.32
CA GLN A 177 -11.71 21.94 -11.16
C GLN A 177 -11.53 20.91 -10.06
N ARG A 178 -11.05 21.35 -8.90
CA ARG A 178 -11.01 20.52 -7.70
C ARG A 178 -12.42 20.38 -7.13
N PHE A 179 -12.76 19.20 -6.69
CA PHE A 179 -14.04 18.92 -6.07
C PHE A 179 -13.83 18.25 -4.73
N GLY A 180 -14.07 19.00 -3.67
CA GLY A 180 -13.87 18.51 -2.31
C GLY A 180 -12.40 18.18 -2.01
N ASN A 181 -12.13 17.95 -0.76
CA ASN A 181 -10.93 17.26 -0.34
C ASN A 181 -11.38 15.84 0.00
N GLY A 182 -10.57 14.84 -0.29
CA GLY A 182 -10.81 13.49 0.18
C GLY A 182 -10.95 13.45 1.71
N ARG A 183 -11.20 12.29 2.26
CA ARG A 183 -11.30 12.11 3.71
C ARG A 183 -10.08 12.69 4.44
N HIS A 184 -8.91 12.60 3.80
CA HIS A 184 -7.69 13.19 4.33
C HIS A 184 -6.95 13.99 3.23
N PRO A 185 -7.07 15.34 3.21
CA PRO A 185 -6.59 16.17 2.10
C PRO A 185 -5.08 16.11 1.85
N VAL A 186 -4.29 15.68 2.82
CA VAL A 186 -2.83 15.52 2.68
C VAL A 186 -2.49 14.32 1.77
N TYR A 187 -3.39 13.35 1.66
CA TYR A 187 -3.14 12.09 0.94
C TYR A 187 -4.03 11.90 -0.28
N GLU A 188 -5.09 12.68 -0.40
CA GLU A 188 -6.08 12.53 -1.47
C GLU A 188 -6.61 13.87 -1.95
N CYS A 189 -6.79 14.02 -3.25
CA CYS A 189 -7.60 15.10 -3.82
C CYS A 189 -8.48 14.58 -4.97
N TRP A 190 -9.60 15.28 -5.18
CA TRP A 190 -10.56 14.97 -6.23
C TRP A 190 -10.56 16.05 -7.29
N ALA A 191 -10.66 15.65 -8.56
CA ALA A 191 -10.78 16.57 -9.69
C ALA A 191 -11.84 16.07 -10.67
N ILE A 192 -12.41 17.01 -11.43
CA ILE A 192 -13.41 16.73 -12.47
C ILE A 192 -12.77 16.93 -13.84
N LEU A 193 -12.91 15.95 -14.71
CA LEU A 193 -12.50 16.07 -16.10
C LEU A 193 -13.51 16.98 -16.86
N PRO A 194 -13.07 17.93 -17.67
CA PRO A 194 -13.97 18.75 -18.48
C PRO A 194 -14.87 17.89 -19.37
N GLU A 195 -16.14 18.28 -19.54
CA GLU A 195 -17.11 17.55 -20.38
C GLU A 195 -16.68 17.46 -21.85
N ASN A 196 -15.93 18.43 -22.32
CA ASN A 196 -15.43 18.51 -23.71
C ASN A 196 -13.97 18.07 -23.84
N LEU A 197 -13.41 17.38 -22.85
CA LEU A 197 -12.03 16.91 -22.90
C LEU A 197 -11.88 15.86 -24.01
N PRO A 198 -10.97 16.04 -24.98
CA PRO A 198 -10.74 15.03 -26.02
C PRO A 198 -10.25 13.71 -25.44
N ALA A 199 -10.66 12.59 -26.03
CA ALA A 199 -10.06 11.30 -25.75
C ALA A 199 -8.57 11.29 -26.12
N GLY A 200 -7.75 10.68 -25.29
CA GLY A 200 -6.29 10.63 -25.48
C GLY A 200 -5.52 10.37 -24.20
N GLU A 201 -4.21 10.44 -24.33
CA GLU A 201 -3.26 10.23 -23.22
C GLU A 201 -2.87 11.57 -22.61
N TYR A 202 -2.95 11.65 -21.28
CA TYR A 202 -2.61 12.81 -20.48
C TYR A 202 -1.68 12.45 -19.33
N ASP A 203 -0.94 13.44 -18.87
CA ASP A 203 -0.20 13.38 -17.61
C ASP A 203 -0.88 14.28 -16.57
N VAL A 204 -1.17 13.73 -15.41
CA VAL A 204 -1.74 14.45 -14.26
C VAL A 204 -0.59 15.02 -13.43
N TYR A 205 -0.74 16.29 -13.07
CA TYR A 205 0.16 17.01 -12.18
C TYR A 205 -0.60 17.63 -11.02
N VAL A 206 0.03 17.63 -9.85
CA VAL A 206 -0.52 18.25 -8.63
C VAL A 206 0.48 19.26 -8.08
N HIS A 207 -0.02 20.41 -7.66
CA HIS A 207 0.75 21.42 -6.96
C HIS A 207 0.05 21.77 -5.63
N ASN A 208 0.74 21.61 -4.52
CA ASN A 208 0.18 21.87 -3.18
C ASN A 208 0.46 23.28 -2.64
N GLY A 209 1.06 24.16 -3.44
CA GLY A 209 1.48 25.49 -3.03
C GLY A 209 2.96 25.58 -2.66
N ALA A 210 3.65 24.46 -2.58
CA ALA A 210 5.03 24.32 -2.16
C ALA A 210 6.01 24.32 -3.34
N GLY A 211 7.20 24.89 -3.18
CA GLY A 211 8.29 24.80 -4.16
C GLY A 211 8.19 25.74 -5.36
N GLY A 212 7.21 26.65 -5.39
CA GLY A 212 7.05 27.60 -6.49
C GLY A 212 6.95 26.90 -7.85
N GLU A 213 7.63 27.40 -8.86
CA GLU A 213 7.63 26.83 -10.22
C GLU A 213 8.17 25.40 -10.31
N ALA A 214 8.97 24.97 -9.35
CA ALA A 214 9.49 23.61 -9.25
C ALA A 214 8.56 22.63 -8.54
N GLY A 215 7.47 23.10 -7.92
CA GLY A 215 6.65 22.34 -6.97
C GLY A 215 5.59 21.41 -7.58
N TRP A 216 5.52 21.25 -8.91
CA TRP A 216 4.62 20.29 -9.52
C TRP A 216 5.09 18.85 -9.29
N GLY A 217 4.26 18.06 -8.60
CA GLY A 217 4.40 16.61 -8.52
C GLY A 217 3.72 15.92 -9.68
N GLY A 218 4.25 14.79 -10.10
CA GLY A 218 3.86 14.04 -11.30
C GLY A 218 5.06 13.91 -12.26
N PRO A 219 4.89 13.39 -13.49
CA PRO A 219 3.62 13.03 -14.13
C PRO A 219 3.00 11.73 -13.63
N ILE A 220 1.68 11.64 -13.63
CA ILE A 220 0.95 10.39 -13.49
C ILE A 220 0.09 10.17 -14.73
N PRO A 221 0.17 9.00 -15.37
CA PRO A 221 -0.60 8.72 -16.58
C PRO A 221 -2.10 8.67 -16.33
N LEU A 222 -2.88 9.23 -17.26
CA LEU A 222 -4.32 9.15 -17.31
C LEU A 222 -4.78 8.98 -18.77
N THR A 223 -5.56 7.95 -19.05
CA THR A 223 -6.21 7.76 -20.33
C THR A 223 -7.62 8.34 -20.29
N VAL A 224 -7.91 9.29 -21.14
CA VAL A 224 -9.28 9.80 -21.33
C VAL A 224 -9.93 9.01 -22.47
N GLU A 225 -11.00 8.28 -22.13
CA GLU A 225 -11.74 7.44 -23.07
C GLU A 225 -12.97 8.17 -23.64
N VAL A 226 -13.41 7.70 -24.79
CA VAL A 226 -14.71 8.15 -25.34
C VAL A 226 -15.83 7.71 -24.39
N LYS A 227 -16.78 8.59 -24.12
CA LYS A 227 -17.93 8.27 -23.28
C LYS A 227 -18.70 7.09 -23.91
N PRO A 228 -18.88 5.97 -23.18
CA PRO A 228 -19.62 4.84 -23.71
C PRO A 228 -21.07 5.20 -23.95
N GLU A 229 -21.65 4.72 -25.05
CA GLU A 229 -23.08 4.84 -25.25
C GLU A 229 -23.84 3.99 -24.22
N PRO A 230 -25.04 4.42 -23.80
CA PRO A 230 -25.90 3.58 -22.97
C PRO A 230 -26.16 2.23 -23.62
N PRO A 231 -26.28 1.14 -22.86
CA PRO A 231 -26.62 -0.16 -23.42
C PRO A 231 -27.97 -0.10 -24.18
N LYS A 232 -27.93 -0.48 -25.45
CA LYS A 232 -29.13 -0.49 -26.32
C LYS A 232 -29.96 -1.75 -26.12
N VAL A 233 -29.36 -2.82 -25.59
CA VAL A 233 -30.00 -4.11 -25.36
C VAL A 233 -30.42 -4.22 -23.90
N VAL A 234 -31.72 -4.40 -23.68
CA VAL A 234 -32.29 -4.71 -22.36
C VAL A 234 -33.25 -5.88 -22.56
N LEU A 235 -32.94 -7.01 -21.97
CA LEU A 235 -33.71 -8.24 -22.06
C LEU A 235 -34.32 -8.58 -20.69
N ASN A 236 -35.56 -9.05 -20.66
CA ASN A 236 -36.18 -9.53 -19.44
C ASN A 236 -36.03 -11.06 -19.37
N ALA A 237 -35.48 -11.58 -18.29
CA ALA A 237 -35.29 -13.02 -18.11
C ALA A 237 -36.58 -13.84 -18.23
N ARG A 238 -37.73 -13.27 -17.87
CA ARG A 238 -39.04 -13.92 -17.99
C ARG A 238 -39.43 -14.20 -19.45
N ASP A 239 -38.98 -13.37 -20.39
CA ASP A 239 -39.26 -13.60 -21.84
C ASP A 239 -38.52 -14.83 -22.38
N PHE A 240 -37.53 -15.33 -21.62
CA PHE A 240 -36.77 -16.55 -21.91
C PHE A 240 -37.25 -17.77 -21.08
N GLY A 241 -38.32 -17.59 -20.32
CA GLY A 241 -38.95 -18.65 -19.54
C GLY A 241 -38.55 -18.70 -18.05
N ALA A 242 -37.79 -17.74 -17.56
CA ALA A 242 -37.51 -17.65 -16.12
C ALA A 242 -38.78 -17.35 -15.34
N LYS A 243 -39.07 -18.14 -14.33
CA LYS A 243 -40.32 -18.03 -13.54
C LYS A 243 -40.12 -17.18 -12.28
N GLY A 244 -39.02 -17.34 -11.61
CA GLY A 244 -38.74 -16.65 -10.36
C GLY A 244 -39.74 -16.95 -9.26
N ASN A 245 -40.29 -18.14 -9.22
CA ASN A 245 -41.33 -18.56 -8.30
C ASN A 245 -40.85 -19.37 -7.08
N GLY A 246 -39.50 -19.53 -6.96
CA GLY A 246 -38.89 -20.28 -5.85
C GLY A 246 -38.97 -21.79 -5.92
N VAL A 247 -39.53 -22.36 -6.99
CA VAL A 247 -39.81 -23.82 -7.13
C VAL A 247 -39.17 -24.40 -8.39
N ASP A 248 -39.44 -23.78 -9.53
CA ASP A 248 -38.92 -24.23 -10.83
C ASP A 248 -37.47 -23.84 -11.00
N ASP A 249 -36.72 -24.68 -11.72
CA ASP A 249 -35.31 -24.43 -12.03
C ASP A 249 -35.20 -23.41 -13.18
N ASP A 250 -34.64 -22.25 -12.91
CA ASP A 250 -34.50 -21.14 -13.87
C ASP A 250 -33.15 -21.14 -14.57
N THR A 251 -32.25 -22.12 -14.30
CA THR A 251 -30.87 -22.16 -14.84
C THR A 251 -30.83 -21.94 -16.35
N GLU A 252 -31.58 -22.76 -17.12
CA GLU A 252 -31.54 -22.72 -18.59
C GLU A 252 -32.20 -21.46 -19.17
N ALA A 253 -33.25 -20.96 -18.53
CA ALA A 253 -33.90 -19.71 -18.92
C ALA A 253 -32.94 -18.50 -18.77
N LEU A 254 -32.25 -18.44 -17.63
CA LEU A 254 -31.24 -17.40 -17.36
C LEU A 254 -30.06 -17.49 -18.32
N ARG A 255 -29.53 -18.70 -18.59
CA ARG A 255 -28.46 -18.93 -19.56
C ARG A 255 -28.85 -18.45 -20.94
N LYS A 256 -30.05 -18.79 -21.44
CA LYS A 256 -30.57 -18.34 -22.75
C LYS A 256 -30.63 -16.80 -22.84
N ALA A 257 -31.15 -16.14 -21.80
CA ALA A 257 -31.21 -14.68 -21.77
C ALA A 257 -29.81 -14.04 -21.83
N LEU A 258 -28.89 -14.56 -21.03
CA LEU A 258 -27.51 -14.06 -20.94
C LEU A 258 -26.73 -14.29 -22.25
N VAL A 259 -26.82 -15.50 -22.82
CA VAL A 259 -26.20 -15.81 -24.13
C VAL A 259 -26.74 -14.87 -25.21
N LYS A 260 -28.06 -14.68 -25.23
CA LYS A 260 -28.69 -13.75 -26.20
C LYS A 260 -28.21 -12.34 -26.07
N ALA A 261 -28.07 -11.83 -24.84
CA ALA A 261 -27.47 -10.49 -24.62
C ALA A 261 -26.01 -10.43 -25.10
N GLY A 262 -25.22 -11.49 -24.87
CA GLY A 262 -23.84 -11.58 -25.37
C GLY A 262 -23.75 -11.60 -26.90
N GLU A 263 -24.63 -12.36 -27.58
CA GLU A 263 -24.71 -12.38 -29.05
C GLU A 263 -25.05 -11.02 -29.67
N LEU A 264 -25.82 -10.21 -28.95
CA LEU A 264 -26.19 -8.85 -29.34
C LEU A 264 -25.10 -7.80 -29.03
N GLY A 265 -23.92 -8.25 -28.58
CA GLY A 265 -22.78 -7.38 -28.31
C GLY A 265 -22.75 -6.83 -26.88
N GLY A 266 -23.54 -7.35 -25.97
CA GLY A 266 -23.65 -6.91 -24.57
C GLY A 266 -24.98 -6.26 -24.26
N GLY A 267 -25.17 -5.84 -23.01
CA GLY A 267 -26.40 -5.20 -22.57
C GLY A 267 -26.81 -5.59 -21.15
N ILE A 268 -28.07 -5.40 -20.82
CA ILE A 268 -28.62 -5.68 -19.51
C ILE A 268 -29.63 -6.84 -19.62
N VAL A 269 -29.48 -7.84 -18.76
CA VAL A 269 -30.50 -8.87 -18.50
C VAL A 269 -31.14 -8.55 -17.17
N LEU A 270 -32.43 -8.17 -17.23
CA LEU A 270 -33.22 -7.83 -16.02
C LEU A 270 -33.81 -9.10 -15.38
N LEU A 271 -33.63 -9.20 -14.07
CA LEU A 271 -34.35 -10.13 -13.21
C LEU A 271 -35.45 -9.36 -12.45
N PRO A 272 -36.71 -9.45 -12.82
CA PRO A 272 -37.82 -8.92 -12.02
C PRO A 272 -37.83 -9.51 -10.59
N PRO A 273 -38.59 -8.89 -9.66
CA PRO A 273 -38.70 -9.46 -8.31
C PRO A 273 -39.12 -10.94 -8.35
N GLY A 274 -38.43 -11.80 -7.61
CA GLY A 274 -38.66 -13.23 -7.55
C GLY A 274 -37.52 -14.04 -6.94
N LEU A 275 -37.81 -15.29 -6.63
CA LEU A 275 -36.80 -16.27 -6.24
C LEU A 275 -36.53 -17.17 -7.43
N TYR A 276 -35.30 -17.19 -7.91
CA TYR A 276 -34.86 -17.91 -9.11
C TYR A 276 -33.97 -19.09 -8.71
N PRO A 277 -34.53 -20.30 -8.57
CA PRO A 277 -33.73 -21.49 -8.28
C PRO A 277 -32.78 -21.80 -9.42
N ILE A 278 -31.53 -22.10 -9.07
CA ILE A 278 -30.50 -22.55 -10.01
C ILE A 278 -29.85 -23.85 -9.50
N SER A 279 -29.53 -24.76 -10.39
CA SER A 279 -28.89 -26.05 -10.08
C SER A 279 -27.54 -26.24 -10.78
N ALA A 280 -27.12 -25.28 -11.60
CA ALA A 280 -25.82 -25.28 -12.28
C ALA A 280 -25.29 -23.82 -12.48
N PRO A 281 -23.99 -23.64 -12.74
CA PRO A 281 -23.38 -22.33 -12.88
C PRO A 281 -24.03 -21.44 -13.93
N ILE A 282 -24.23 -20.18 -13.59
CA ILE A 282 -24.62 -19.11 -14.50
C ILE A 282 -23.35 -18.37 -14.92
N TRP A 283 -23.09 -18.26 -16.23
CA TRP A 283 -22.00 -17.38 -16.71
C TRP A 283 -22.58 -16.11 -17.32
N VAL A 284 -22.00 -14.97 -16.92
CA VAL A 284 -22.36 -13.67 -17.46
C VAL A 284 -21.36 -13.31 -18.57
N PRO A 285 -21.78 -13.26 -19.83
CA PRO A 285 -20.90 -12.98 -20.96
C PRO A 285 -20.24 -11.59 -20.87
N SER A 286 -19.14 -11.43 -21.59
CA SER A 286 -18.43 -10.16 -21.67
C SER A 286 -19.35 -9.02 -22.15
N GLY A 287 -19.32 -7.88 -21.45
CA GLY A 287 -20.16 -6.71 -21.76
C GLY A 287 -21.61 -6.84 -21.30
N VAL A 288 -22.00 -7.92 -20.62
CA VAL A 288 -23.36 -8.12 -20.11
C VAL A 288 -23.44 -7.81 -18.61
N THR A 289 -24.52 -7.17 -18.22
CA THR A 289 -24.89 -6.95 -16.80
C THR A 289 -26.13 -7.75 -16.48
N LEU A 290 -26.05 -8.63 -15.48
CA LEU A 290 -27.23 -9.26 -14.88
C LEU A 290 -27.71 -8.36 -13.73
N GLN A 291 -28.90 -7.76 -13.90
CA GLN A 291 -29.43 -6.78 -12.97
C GLN A 291 -30.73 -7.25 -12.33
N GLY A 292 -30.78 -7.25 -11.01
CA GLY A 292 -31.99 -7.48 -10.24
C GLY A 292 -32.82 -6.22 -10.01
N ALA A 293 -33.95 -6.36 -9.37
CA ALA A 293 -34.80 -5.28 -8.90
C ALA A 293 -34.49 -4.86 -7.44
N GLY A 294 -33.36 -5.25 -6.93
CA GLY A 294 -32.86 -5.02 -5.57
C GLY A 294 -32.32 -6.32 -4.95
N SER A 295 -31.30 -6.19 -4.11
CA SER A 295 -30.56 -7.32 -3.55
C SER A 295 -31.39 -8.26 -2.66
N ARG A 296 -32.56 -7.84 -2.21
CA ARG A 296 -33.52 -8.65 -1.44
C ARG A 296 -34.79 -8.97 -2.23
N ASN A 297 -34.95 -8.44 -3.44
CA ASN A 297 -36.15 -8.59 -4.26
C ASN A 297 -35.94 -9.60 -5.38
N SER A 298 -34.80 -9.66 -6.01
CA SER A 298 -34.45 -10.62 -7.06
C SER A 298 -33.30 -11.49 -6.57
N ILE A 299 -33.55 -12.76 -6.32
CA ILE A 299 -32.63 -13.66 -5.63
C ILE A 299 -32.38 -14.91 -6.47
N LEU A 300 -31.10 -15.16 -6.82
CA LEU A 300 -30.66 -16.48 -7.27
C LEU A 300 -30.48 -17.38 -6.03
N ILE A 301 -31.05 -18.55 -6.03
CA ILE A 301 -31.02 -19.47 -4.89
C ILE A 301 -30.73 -20.91 -5.33
N VAL A 302 -29.92 -21.63 -4.54
CA VAL A 302 -29.71 -23.06 -4.69
C VAL A 302 -30.61 -23.78 -3.69
N LEU A 303 -31.57 -24.56 -4.19
CA LEU A 303 -32.47 -25.27 -3.33
C LEU A 303 -31.85 -26.56 -2.76
N PRO A 304 -32.18 -26.97 -1.51
CA PRO A 304 -31.74 -28.24 -0.94
C PRO A 304 -32.15 -29.46 -1.78
N THR A 305 -33.30 -29.38 -2.43
CA THR A 305 -33.84 -30.44 -3.29
C THR A 305 -33.22 -30.52 -4.68
N LYS A 306 -32.47 -29.45 -5.07
CA LYS A 306 -31.78 -29.34 -6.36
C LYS A 306 -30.36 -28.78 -6.13
N PRO A 307 -29.45 -29.61 -5.61
CA PRO A 307 -28.10 -29.16 -5.28
C PRO A 307 -27.33 -28.68 -6.53
N MET A 308 -26.43 -27.72 -6.36
CA MET A 308 -25.58 -27.21 -7.39
C MET A 308 -24.64 -28.32 -7.92
N ARG A 309 -24.50 -28.41 -9.24
CA ARG A 309 -23.57 -29.33 -9.92
C ARG A 309 -22.75 -28.56 -10.94
N PHE A 310 -21.53 -29.00 -11.17
CA PHE A 310 -20.74 -28.48 -12.27
C PHE A 310 -21.25 -29.07 -13.59
N ASP A 311 -22.31 -28.49 -14.11
CA ASP A 311 -22.91 -28.81 -15.39
C ASP A 311 -22.88 -27.58 -16.30
N VAL A 312 -21.90 -27.52 -17.20
CA VAL A 312 -21.69 -26.44 -18.16
C VAL A 312 -21.30 -27.03 -19.51
N PRO A 313 -21.72 -26.42 -20.62
CA PRO A 313 -21.31 -26.86 -21.95
C PRO A 313 -19.76 -26.88 -22.11
N PRO A 314 -19.19 -27.84 -22.87
CA PRO A 314 -17.74 -27.98 -23.01
C PRO A 314 -17.03 -26.72 -23.51
N GLU A 315 -17.63 -25.96 -24.40
CA GLU A 315 -17.11 -24.68 -24.89
C GLU A 315 -17.01 -23.62 -23.79
N ILE A 316 -17.96 -23.59 -22.88
CA ILE A 316 -17.94 -22.70 -21.71
C ILE A 316 -16.91 -23.18 -20.71
N ALA A 317 -16.87 -24.48 -20.42
CA ALA A 317 -15.87 -25.07 -19.53
C ALA A 317 -14.45 -24.82 -20.04
N ASN A 318 -14.20 -24.92 -21.35
CA ASN A 318 -12.90 -24.65 -21.94
C ASN A 318 -12.50 -23.17 -21.93
N ALA A 319 -13.48 -22.28 -21.85
CA ALA A 319 -13.23 -20.83 -21.71
C ALA A 319 -12.98 -20.41 -20.25
N MET A 320 -13.19 -21.30 -19.28
CA MET A 320 -12.86 -21.02 -17.86
C MET A 320 -11.34 -21.09 -17.63
N PRO A 321 -10.81 -20.28 -16.70
CA PRO A 321 -9.43 -20.46 -16.24
C PRO A 321 -9.19 -21.90 -15.78
N THR A 322 -8.06 -22.49 -16.21
CA THR A 322 -7.79 -23.94 -16.02
C THR A 322 -7.90 -24.38 -14.58
N HIS A 323 -7.32 -23.63 -13.67
CA HIS A 323 -7.35 -23.96 -12.24
C HIS A 323 -8.76 -23.92 -11.66
N PHE A 324 -9.54 -22.90 -12.00
CA PHE A 324 -10.93 -22.75 -11.57
C PHE A 324 -11.81 -23.88 -12.10
N ARG A 325 -11.64 -24.24 -13.38
CA ARG A 325 -12.32 -25.38 -13.99
C ARG A 325 -11.96 -26.68 -13.30
N ALA A 326 -10.68 -26.95 -13.06
CA ALA A 326 -10.21 -28.18 -12.44
C ALA A 326 -10.84 -28.39 -11.06
N ARG A 327 -10.87 -27.36 -10.20
CA ARG A 327 -11.51 -27.45 -8.89
C ARG A 327 -12.99 -27.83 -8.96
N GLN A 328 -13.74 -27.26 -9.91
CA GLN A 328 -15.17 -27.57 -10.08
C GLN A 328 -15.36 -29.00 -10.60
N GLN A 329 -14.54 -29.43 -11.57
CA GLN A 329 -14.60 -30.79 -12.11
C GLN A 329 -14.24 -31.86 -11.08
N GLU A 330 -13.17 -31.66 -10.30
CA GLU A 330 -12.72 -32.57 -9.27
C GLU A 330 -13.73 -32.70 -8.12
N SER A 331 -14.33 -31.57 -7.69
CA SER A 331 -15.31 -31.57 -6.61
C SER A 331 -16.71 -31.93 -7.05
N GLY A 332 -17.04 -31.88 -8.35
CA GLY A 332 -18.39 -31.97 -8.89
C GLY A 332 -19.31 -30.82 -8.48
N ARG A 333 -18.76 -29.77 -7.80
CA ARG A 333 -19.48 -28.61 -7.31
C ARG A 333 -19.38 -27.45 -8.27
N GLY A 334 -20.35 -26.54 -8.30
CA GLY A 334 -20.36 -25.37 -9.16
C GLY A 334 -20.26 -24.05 -8.40
N ALA A 335 -19.63 -23.05 -9.03
CA ALA A 335 -19.84 -21.67 -8.63
C ALA A 335 -21.25 -21.22 -9.07
N MET A 336 -21.95 -20.43 -8.24
CA MET A 336 -23.27 -19.94 -8.63
C MET A 336 -23.18 -19.04 -9.86
N VAL A 337 -22.28 -18.06 -9.83
CA VAL A 337 -22.09 -17.09 -10.93
C VAL A 337 -20.64 -17.02 -11.32
N TRP A 338 -20.38 -17.06 -12.62
CA TRP A 338 -19.08 -16.74 -13.21
C TRP A 338 -19.19 -15.47 -14.04
N LEU A 339 -18.46 -14.43 -13.63
CA LEU A 339 -18.33 -13.17 -14.36
C LEU A 339 -17.18 -13.25 -15.35
N ARG A 340 -17.48 -13.07 -16.64
CA ARG A 340 -16.47 -12.91 -17.69
C ARG A 340 -16.01 -11.45 -17.76
N ASP A 341 -14.93 -11.20 -18.50
CA ASP A 341 -14.38 -9.86 -18.64
C ASP A 341 -15.43 -8.81 -19.01
N ARG A 342 -15.37 -7.67 -18.34
CA ARG A 342 -16.29 -6.53 -18.53
C ARG A 342 -17.76 -6.87 -18.28
N SER A 343 -18.03 -7.86 -17.45
CA SER A 343 -19.39 -8.19 -17.05
C SER A 343 -19.69 -7.74 -15.61
N ALA A 344 -20.97 -7.73 -15.26
CA ALA A 344 -21.39 -7.27 -13.94
C ALA A 344 -22.61 -8.05 -13.41
N ILE A 345 -22.73 -8.10 -12.08
CA ILE A 345 -23.98 -8.33 -11.38
C ILE A 345 -24.27 -7.12 -10.49
N CYS A 346 -25.53 -6.70 -10.45
CA CYS A 346 -25.94 -5.61 -9.59
C CYS A 346 -27.39 -5.74 -9.11
N ASP A 347 -27.68 -5.16 -7.95
CA ASP A 347 -29.02 -5.13 -7.36
C ASP A 347 -29.65 -6.53 -7.20
N LEU A 348 -28.84 -7.53 -6.82
CA LEU A 348 -29.17 -8.95 -6.90
C LEU A 348 -28.80 -9.68 -5.59
N GLY A 349 -29.63 -10.60 -5.15
CA GLY A 349 -29.32 -11.56 -4.07
C GLY A 349 -28.76 -12.87 -4.61
N LEU A 350 -27.78 -13.46 -3.89
CA LEU A 350 -27.28 -14.80 -4.11
C LEU A 350 -27.33 -15.57 -2.77
N ILE A 351 -28.06 -16.67 -2.73
CA ILE A 351 -28.16 -17.55 -1.57
C ILE A 351 -27.74 -18.95 -2.01
N ASP A 352 -26.64 -19.42 -1.45
CA ASP A 352 -26.10 -20.73 -1.76
C ASP A 352 -26.91 -21.88 -1.14
N GLY A 353 -26.58 -23.10 -1.56
CA GLY A 353 -27.11 -24.33 -1.03
C GLY A 353 -26.16 -25.50 -1.29
N PRO A 354 -26.63 -26.74 -1.05
CA PRO A 354 -25.81 -27.93 -1.23
C PRO A 354 -25.15 -27.99 -2.62
N GLY A 355 -23.89 -28.43 -2.68
CA GLY A 355 -23.14 -28.54 -3.93
C GLY A 355 -22.53 -27.25 -4.45
N THR A 356 -22.74 -26.12 -3.79
CA THR A 356 -22.07 -24.87 -4.12
C THR A 356 -20.60 -24.94 -3.75
N LEU A 357 -19.74 -24.52 -4.67
CA LEU A 357 -18.30 -24.33 -4.41
C LEU A 357 -18.07 -22.92 -3.87
N GLN A 358 -18.57 -21.90 -4.56
CA GLN A 358 -18.50 -20.49 -4.20
C GLN A 358 -19.67 -19.70 -4.80
N ALA A 359 -19.98 -18.54 -4.26
CA ALA A 359 -21.09 -17.73 -4.80
C ALA A 359 -20.69 -17.05 -6.12
N VAL A 360 -19.56 -16.34 -6.16
CA VAL A 360 -19.12 -15.61 -7.35
C VAL A 360 -17.64 -15.88 -7.65
N PHE A 361 -17.37 -16.21 -8.91
CA PHE A 361 -16.03 -16.17 -9.48
C PHE A 361 -15.95 -15.06 -10.53
N ALA A 362 -14.95 -14.17 -10.42
CA ALA A 362 -14.74 -13.10 -11.37
C ALA A 362 -13.47 -13.33 -12.19
N SER A 363 -13.58 -13.09 -13.50
CA SER A 363 -12.46 -13.11 -14.44
C SER A 363 -11.56 -11.88 -14.33
N HIS A 364 -10.60 -11.72 -15.24
CA HIS A 364 -9.46 -10.82 -15.09
C HIS A 364 -9.75 -9.33 -15.25
N THR A 365 -10.73 -8.93 -16.09
CA THR A 365 -10.81 -7.53 -16.53
C THR A 365 -12.18 -6.91 -16.30
N ASN A 366 -12.21 -5.78 -15.56
CA ASN A 366 -13.37 -4.90 -15.38
C ASN A 366 -14.67 -5.62 -14.96
N CYS A 367 -14.56 -6.66 -14.13
CA CYS A 367 -15.71 -7.31 -13.52
C CYS A 367 -16.26 -6.46 -12.38
N ARG A 368 -17.58 -6.37 -12.25
CA ARG A 368 -18.22 -5.56 -11.21
C ARG A 368 -19.29 -6.34 -10.47
N ILE A 369 -19.31 -6.17 -9.14
CA ILE A 369 -20.31 -6.67 -8.21
C ILE A 369 -20.77 -5.48 -7.39
N GLU A 370 -22.01 -5.03 -7.59
CA GLU A 370 -22.48 -3.80 -6.97
C GLU A 370 -23.86 -3.98 -6.33
N ARG A 371 -24.03 -3.50 -5.10
CA ARG A 371 -25.31 -3.51 -4.36
C ARG A 371 -25.96 -4.90 -4.30
N CYS A 372 -25.10 -5.91 -4.10
CA CYS A 372 -25.53 -7.31 -4.01
C CYS A 372 -25.61 -7.78 -2.55
N TYR A 373 -26.51 -8.72 -2.30
CA TYR A 373 -26.53 -9.53 -1.08
C TYR A 373 -26.02 -10.94 -1.41
N ILE A 374 -24.98 -11.37 -0.74
CA ILE A 374 -24.38 -12.70 -0.96
C ILE A 374 -24.39 -13.44 0.38
N ARG A 375 -25.07 -14.56 0.46
CA ARG A 375 -25.06 -15.44 1.63
C ARG A 375 -24.56 -16.82 1.25
N GLN A 376 -23.43 -17.21 1.81
CA GLN A 376 -22.78 -18.48 1.56
C GLN A 376 -22.65 -19.28 2.85
N THR A 377 -23.36 -20.40 2.91
CA THR A 377 -23.41 -21.31 4.07
C THR A 377 -22.88 -22.71 3.77
N HIS A 378 -22.83 -23.09 2.51
CA HIS A 378 -22.44 -24.42 2.01
C HIS A 378 -21.16 -24.38 1.16
N GLY A 379 -20.79 -23.23 0.65
CA GLY A 379 -19.55 -23.06 -0.14
C GLY A 379 -18.29 -23.40 0.67
N THR A 380 -17.33 -24.02 0.01
CA THR A 380 -16.04 -24.41 0.62
C THR A 380 -14.87 -23.54 0.17
N GLU A 381 -15.11 -22.66 -0.80
CA GLU A 381 -14.18 -21.65 -1.29
C GLU A 381 -14.66 -20.25 -0.87
N PRO A 382 -13.88 -19.19 -1.05
CA PRO A 382 -14.33 -17.83 -0.74
C PRO A 382 -15.64 -17.47 -1.45
N ALA A 383 -16.52 -16.73 -0.77
CA ALA A 383 -17.81 -16.34 -1.35
C ALA A 383 -17.65 -15.53 -2.65
N VAL A 384 -16.65 -14.64 -2.71
CA VAL A 384 -16.24 -13.94 -3.92
C VAL A 384 -14.77 -14.19 -4.16
N MET A 385 -14.43 -14.68 -5.35
CA MET A 385 -13.05 -15.01 -5.72
C MET A 385 -12.65 -14.38 -7.03
N VAL A 386 -11.46 -13.75 -7.06
CA VAL A 386 -10.78 -13.23 -8.24
C VAL A 386 -9.41 -13.86 -8.30
N GLU A 387 -9.12 -14.65 -9.34
CA GLU A 387 -7.84 -15.36 -9.49
C GLU A 387 -6.96 -14.77 -10.59
N TRP A 388 -5.64 -14.97 -10.46
CA TRP A 388 -4.61 -14.71 -11.47
C TRP A 388 -4.44 -13.26 -11.90
N GLY A 389 -4.62 -12.35 -10.96
CA GLY A 389 -4.55 -10.93 -11.23
C GLY A 389 -5.84 -10.39 -11.86
N SER A 390 -6.03 -9.11 -11.74
CA SER A 390 -7.17 -8.43 -12.37
C SER A 390 -6.86 -6.97 -12.66
N TYR A 391 -7.61 -6.41 -13.59
CA TYR A 391 -7.62 -5.00 -13.87
C TYR A 391 -9.04 -4.45 -13.74
N GLY A 392 -9.23 -3.39 -12.94
CA GLY A 392 -10.52 -2.69 -12.84
C GLY A 392 -11.63 -3.50 -12.16
N PHE A 393 -11.30 -4.45 -11.28
CA PHE A 393 -12.29 -5.18 -10.49
C PHE A 393 -12.99 -4.21 -9.52
N VAL A 394 -14.32 -4.29 -9.43
CA VAL A 394 -15.12 -3.46 -8.52
C VAL A 394 -16.02 -4.36 -7.67
N LEU A 395 -15.89 -4.23 -6.35
CA LEU A 395 -16.83 -4.76 -5.35
C LEU A 395 -17.34 -3.57 -4.52
N LYS A 396 -18.63 -3.24 -4.67
CA LYS A 396 -19.13 -1.99 -4.12
C LYS A 396 -20.52 -2.13 -3.50
N ASP A 397 -20.69 -1.55 -2.31
CA ASP A 397 -21.99 -1.44 -1.61
C ASP A 397 -22.70 -2.80 -1.46
N CYS A 398 -21.93 -3.86 -1.20
CA CYS A 398 -22.43 -5.22 -1.04
C CYS A 398 -22.50 -5.64 0.43
N GLU A 399 -23.43 -6.55 0.73
CA GLU A 399 -23.51 -7.25 1.99
C GLU A 399 -23.18 -8.73 1.75
N ILE A 400 -22.12 -9.23 2.39
CA ILE A 400 -21.60 -10.59 2.21
C ILE A 400 -21.55 -11.29 3.54
N GLU A 401 -22.28 -12.39 3.66
CA GLU A 401 -22.28 -13.29 4.81
C GLU A 401 -21.70 -14.64 4.38
N SER A 402 -20.61 -15.09 4.99
CA SER A 402 -19.97 -16.35 4.62
C SER A 402 -19.65 -17.22 5.83
N ALA A 403 -19.89 -18.53 5.70
CA ALA A 403 -19.43 -19.54 6.65
C ALA A 403 -18.00 -20.02 6.36
N SER A 404 -17.49 -19.73 5.18
CA SER A 404 -16.07 -19.86 4.76
C SER A 404 -15.47 -18.47 4.58
N ASP A 405 -14.39 -18.36 3.83
CA ASP A 405 -13.79 -17.07 3.54
C ASP A 405 -14.72 -16.13 2.76
N GLY A 406 -14.62 -14.83 3.00
CA GLY A 406 -15.47 -13.83 2.38
C GLY A 406 -15.03 -13.47 0.95
N VAL A 407 -14.07 -12.56 0.82
CA VAL A 407 -13.62 -12.01 -0.46
C VAL A 407 -12.13 -12.25 -0.65
N PHE A 408 -11.75 -12.94 -1.71
CA PHE A 408 -10.37 -13.25 -2.04
C PHE A 408 -9.98 -12.74 -3.42
N LEU A 409 -8.95 -11.91 -3.46
CA LEU A 409 -8.22 -11.54 -4.65
C LEU A 409 -6.84 -12.21 -4.59
N VAL A 410 -6.65 -13.31 -5.32
CA VAL A 410 -5.46 -14.16 -5.21
C VAL A 410 -4.62 -14.17 -6.47
N HIS A 411 -3.33 -14.45 -6.33
CA HIS A 411 -2.37 -14.57 -7.41
C HIS A 411 -2.19 -13.29 -8.24
N GLY A 412 -2.35 -12.09 -7.62
CA GLY A 412 -2.20 -10.79 -8.29
C GLY A 412 -0.98 -10.63 -9.20
N PRO A 413 -0.71 -9.44 -9.74
CA PRO A 413 -1.23 -8.16 -9.27
C PRO A 413 -2.68 -7.87 -9.65
N HIS A 414 -3.39 -7.27 -8.71
CA HIS A 414 -4.71 -6.69 -8.95
C HIS A 414 -4.54 -5.17 -9.08
N ARG A 415 -4.78 -4.65 -10.27
CA ARG A 415 -4.58 -3.24 -10.58
C ARG A 415 -5.89 -2.51 -10.75
N GLN A 416 -5.92 -1.25 -10.32
CA GLN A 416 -7.10 -0.39 -10.43
C GLN A 416 -8.36 -1.05 -9.85
N ALA A 417 -8.18 -1.88 -8.81
CA ALA A 417 -9.30 -2.51 -8.12
C ALA A 417 -9.92 -1.55 -7.10
N TYR A 418 -11.23 -1.67 -6.93
CA TYR A 418 -12.00 -0.92 -5.94
C TYR A 418 -12.85 -1.87 -5.09
N ILE A 419 -12.62 -1.84 -3.79
CA ILE A 419 -13.43 -2.58 -2.81
C ILE A 419 -13.93 -1.57 -1.78
N GLY A 420 -15.21 -1.19 -1.86
CA GLY A 420 -15.69 -0.08 -1.05
C GLY A 420 -17.16 -0.13 -0.64
N GLY A 421 -17.45 0.35 0.58
CA GLY A 421 -18.80 0.43 1.11
C GLY A 421 -19.44 -0.93 1.45
N ASN A 422 -18.65 -1.99 1.57
CA ASN A 422 -19.17 -3.34 1.79
C ASN A 422 -19.29 -3.66 3.29
N VAL A 423 -20.26 -4.50 3.62
CA VAL A 423 -20.36 -5.20 4.91
C VAL A 423 -20.01 -6.66 4.65
N ILE A 424 -18.91 -7.13 5.21
CA ILE A 424 -18.44 -8.51 5.05
C ILE A 424 -18.38 -9.16 6.44
N ARG A 425 -19.24 -10.16 6.66
CA ARG A 425 -19.36 -10.85 7.92
C ARG A 425 -19.06 -12.34 7.78
N ASN A 426 -18.28 -12.86 8.71
CA ASN A 426 -18.16 -14.30 8.89
C ASN A 426 -19.29 -14.80 9.82
N ILE A 427 -20.18 -15.67 9.31
CA ILE A 427 -21.30 -16.20 10.10
C ILE A 427 -20.88 -17.33 11.06
N VAL A 428 -19.63 -17.79 10.97
CA VAL A 428 -18.99 -18.66 11.97
C VAL A 428 -17.78 -17.89 12.54
N PRO A 429 -17.99 -17.04 13.57
CA PRO A 429 -16.98 -16.12 14.04
C PRO A 429 -15.62 -16.76 14.34
N GLY A 430 -14.54 -16.11 13.93
CA GLY A 430 -13.17 -16.51 14.23
C GLY A 430 -12.68 -17.77 13.49
N THR A 431 -13.26 -18.14 12.36
CA THR A 431 -12.86 -19.34 11.59
C THR A 431 -12.31 -19.06 10.21
N SER A 432 -12.55 -17.88 9.63
CA SER A 432 -12.27 -17.56 8.23
C SER A 432 -11.98 -16.08 8.03
N ASN A 433 -11.33 -15.75 6.94
CA ASN A 433 -11.00 -14.36 6.59
C ASN A 433 -12.20 -13.65 5.97
N ASN A 434 -12.37 -12.37 6.28
CA ASN A 434 -13.39 -11.56 5.60
C ASN A 434 -12.87 -11.03 4.26
N LEU A 435 -11.67 -10.49 4.25
CA LEU A 435 -11.04 -9.93 3.05
C LEU A 435 -9.58 -10.37 2.97
N PHE A 436 -9.19 -10.85 1.82
CA PHE A 436 -7.85 -11.27 1.52
C PHE A 436 -7.43 -10.80 0.12
N VAL A 437 -6.36 -10.01 0.03
CA VAL A 437 -5.90 -9.44 -1.23
C VAL A 437 -4.40 -9.66 -1.41
N ARG A 438 -4.01 -10.32 -2.50
CA ARG A 438 -2.60 -10.47 -2.88
C ARG A 438 -2.21 -9.49 -3.98
N SER A 439 -1.06 -8.84 -3.83
CA SER A 439 -0.48 -7.95 -4.84
C SER A 439 -1.45 -6.89 -5.35
N PHE A 440 -1.56 -5.82 -4.62
CA PHE A 440 -2.50 -4.73 -4.87
C PHE A 440 -1.74 -3.52 -5.41
N VAL A 441 -2.14 -3.01 -6.58
CA VAL A 441 -1.43 -1.93 -7.29
C VAL A 441 -2.40 -0.84 -7.76
N ASP A 442 -2.09 0.42 -7.51
CA ASP A 442 -2.88 1.59 -7.92
C ASP A 442 -4.38 1.42 -7.60
N SER A 443 -4.70 0.94 -6.41
CA SER A 443 -6.03 0.42 -6.06
C SER A 443 -6.52 0.95 -4.73
N VAL A 444 -7.84 0.84 -4.48
CA VAL A 444 -8.50 1.44 -3.32
C VAL A 444 -9.36 0.42 -2.58
N ILE A 445 -9.17 0.32 -1.26
CA ILE A 445 -10.06 -0.40 -0.33
C ILE A 445 -10.58 0.61 0.68
N GLU A 446 -11.88 0.91 0.69
CA GLU A 446 -12.38 1.97 1.55
C GLU A 446 -13.76 1.73 2.14
N ASN A 447 -13.97 2.26 3.35
CA ASN A 447 -15.28 2.31 3.99
C ASN A 447 -15.97 0.94 4.10
N ASN A 448 -15.20 -0.14 4.24
CA ASN A 448 -15.75 -1.47 4.47
C ASN A 448 -15.93 -1.73 5.97
N LEU A 449 -16.94 -2.48 6.32
CA LEU A 449 -17.19 -3.01 7.66
C LEU A 449 -16.93 -4.53 7.64
N LEU A 450 -15.86 -4.97 8.31
CA LEU A 450 -15.39 -6.35 8.35
C LEU A 450 -15.66 -6.92 9.75
N LEU A 451 -16.52 -7.94 9.84
CA LEU A 451 -17.09 -8.42 11.10
C LEU A 451 -16.79 -9.90 11.32
N ASP A 452 -16.45 -10.23 12.58
CA ASP A 452 -16.41 -11.59 13.11
C ASP A 452 -15.44 -12.54 12.37
N GLY A 453 -14.43 -12.02 11.70
CA GLY A 453 -13.41 -12.79 10.99
C GLY A 453 -12.35 -13.39 11.91
N ASP A 454 -11.55 -14.31 11.39
CA ASP A 454 -10.32 -14.77 12.02
C ASP A 454 -9.20 -13.75 11.83
N ARG A 455 -9.00 -13.34 10.59
CA ARG A 455 -7.95 -12.42 10.18
C ARG A 455 -8.29 -11.77 8.86
N ASN A 456 -7.72 -10.61 8.61
CA ASN A 456 -7.88 -9.89 7.36
C ASN A 456 -6.52 -9.46 6.85
N PHE A 457 -6.12 -9.99 5.72
CA PHE A 457 -4.86 -9.65 5.10
C PHE A 457 -5.06 -8.78 3.87
N VAL A 458 -4.23 -7.77 3.77
CA VAL A 458 -3.87 -7.20 2.50
C VAL A 458 -2.60 -7.89 2.03
N SER A 459 -2.63 -9.22 2.08
CA SER A 459 -1.67 -10.18 1.55
C SER A 459 -1.05 -11.14 2.57
N GLN A 460 -0.93 -12.40 2.23
CA GLN A 460 -0.25 -13.43 3.00
C GLN A 460 0.84 -14.13 2.19
N LEU A 461 1.94 -14.45 2.93
CA LEU A 461 3.03 -15.40 2.66
C LEU A 461 3.53 -15.57 1.22
N SER A 462 4.81 -15.31 1.12
CA SER A 462 5.77 -15.80 0.13
C SER A 462 5.68 -15.29 -1.31
N PHE A 463 4.86 -14.34 -1.69
CA PHE A 463 4.87 -13.76 -3.05
C PHE A 463 3.96 -12.54 -3.18
N SER A 464 3.90 -11.70 -2.19
CA SER A 464 2.97 -10.59 -2.11
C SER A 464 3.69 -9.26 -2.11
N SER A 465 3.08 -8.27 -2.74
CA SER A 465 3.59 -6.91 -2.78
C SER A 465 2.43 -5.97 -3.04
N ALA A 466 2.51 -4.75 -2.55
CA ALA A 466 1.61 -3.69 -2.92
C ALA A 466 2.41 -2.46 -3.35
N TYR A 467 1.85 -1.71 -4.26
CA TYR A 467 2.45 -0.50 -4.75
C TYR A 467 1.36 0.51 -5.05
N HIS A 468 1.52 1.73 -4.51
CA HIS A 468 0.57 2.80 -4.74
C HIS A 468 -0.87 2.41 -4.41
N SER A 469 -1.12 1.93 -3.21
CA SER A 469 -2.47 1.50 -2.81
C SER A 469 -3.01 2.35 -1.67
N ALA A 470 -4.33 2.47 -1.56
CA ALA A 470 -5.00 3.24 -0.54
C ALA A 470 -6.03 2.39 0.22
N ILE A 471 -5.86 2.25 1.54
CA ILE A 471 -6.76 1.56 2.45
C ILE A 471 -7.28 2.60 3.44
N ILE A 472 -8.55 3.00 3.29
CA ILE A 472 -9.07 4.23 3.90
C ILE A 472 -10.38 3.97 4.61
N GLY A 473 -10.47 4.35 5.88
CA GLY A 473 -11.72 4.41 6.63
C GLY A 473 -12.43 3.08 6.80
N ASN A 474 -11.71 1.95 6.76
CA ASN A 474 -12.31 0.66 7.02
C ASN A 474 -12.43 0.40 8.52
N ILE A 475 -13.38 -0.43 8.90
CA ILE A 475 -13.63 -0.83 10.28
C ILE A 475 -13.54 -2.36 10.37
N TRP A 476 -12.63 -2.84 11.20
CA TRP A 476 -12.56 -4.25 11.61
C TRP A 476 -13.12 -4.37 13.03
N ARG A 477 -14.02 -5.33 13.24
CA ARG A 477 -14.63 -5.53 14.54
C ARG A 477 -14.78 -7.00 14.87
N ASN A 478 -14.43 -7.37 16.11
CA ASN A 478 -14.55 -8.72 16.66
C ASN A 478 -13.76 -9.77 15.86
N ASN A 479 -12.60 -9.41 15.35
CA ASN A 479 -11.71 -10.35 14.69
C ASN A 479 -10.93 -11.13 15.75
N ILE A 480 -11.52 -12.24 16.21
CA ILE A 480 -11.00 -13.05 17.31
C ILE A 480 -10.84 -14.48 16.82
N PRO A 481 -9.60 -14.93 16.53
CA PRO A 481 -9.34 -16.28 16.05
C PRO A 481 -9.76 -17.33 17.06
N ARG A 482 -10.41 -18.38 16.60
CA ARG A 482 -10.74 -19.56 17.43
C ARG A 482 -9.59 -20.57 17.50
N ARG A 483 -8.63 -20.50 16.61
CA ARG A 483 -7.47 -21.41 16.53
C ARG A 483 -6.16 -20.65 16.74
N HIS A 484 -5.12 -21.36 17.16
CA HIS A 484 -3.83 -20.88 17.64
C HIS A 484 -2.96 -20.07 16.67
N ASN A 485 -3.45 -19.60 15.56
CA ASN A 485 -2.67 -18.76 14.66
C ASN A 485 -3.19 -17.35 14.68
N SER A 486 -2.32 -16.46 15.11
CA SER A 486 -2.31 -15.03 15.00
C SER A 486 -3.38 -14.46 14.07
N GLY A 487 -4.34 -13.80 14.62
CA GLY A 487 -5.11 -12.84 13.85
C GLY A 487 -4.21 -11.67 13.48
N GLU A 488 -4.08 -11.36 12.22
CA GLU A 488 -3.22 -10.30 11.72
C GLU A 488 -4.02 -9.43 10.77
N ASN A 489 -3.93 -8.12 10.94
CA ASN A 489 -4.42 -7.14 9.98
C ASN A 489 -3.21 -6.38 9.45
N MET A 490 -2.64 -6.80 8.31
CA MET A 490 -1.33 -6.32 7.94
C MET A 490 -1.02 -6.27 6.45
N TYR A 491 -0.05 -5.45 6.15
CA TYR A 491 0.77 -5.58 4.96
C TYR A 491 1.87 -6.62 5.20
N GLU A 492 1.75 -7.75 4.56
CA GLU A 492 2.76 -8.80 4.62
C GLU A 492 3.46 -8.94 3.28
N SER A 493 4.77 -8.76 3.27
CA SER A 493 5.63 -9.01 2.13
C SER A 493 6.57 -10.19 2.43
N SER A 494 7.15 -10.75 1.38
CA SER A 494 8.23 -11.70 1.53
C SER A 494 9.57 -11.00 1.80
N TYR A 495 10.58 -11.78 2.18
CA TYR A 495 11.95 -11.33 2.27
C TYR A 495 12.54 -11.04 0.89
N ALA A 496 13.76 -10.49 0.85
CA ALA A 496 14.52 -10.30 -0.38
C ALA A 496 14.69 -11.62 -1.14
N VAL A 497 14.73 -11.55 -2.46
CA VAL A 497 15.17 -12.68 -3.30
C VAL A 497 16.69 -12.74 -3.42
N TRP A 498 17.36 -11.58 -3.22
CA TRP A 498 18.80 -11.45 -3.26
C TRP A 498 19.25 -10.20 -2.48
N HIS A 499 20.44 -10.24 -1.91
CA HIS A 499 21.17 -9.06 -1.45
C HIS A 499 22.68 -9.22 -1.68
N GLY A 500 23.38 -8.12 -1.87
CA GLY A 500 24.82 -8.16 -2.09
C GLY A 500 25.39 -6.80 -2.49
N ARG A 501 26.70 -6.81 -2.79
CA ARG A 501 27.39 -5.61 -3.22
C ARG A 501 27.15 -5.33 -4.71
N VAL A 502 27.07 -4.04 -5.02
CA VAL A 502 27.04 -3.54 -6.39
C VAL A 502 28.44 -3.67 -7.01
N LEU A 503 28.54 -4.24 -8.20
CA LEU A 503 29.78 -4.26 -8.96
C LEU A 503 30.04 -2.89 -9.62
N ARG A 504 29.03 -2.37 -10.29
CA ARG A 504 28.99 -1.02 -10.88
C ARG A 504 27.53 -0.63 -11.13
N ALA A 505 27.29 0.66 -11.29
CA ALA A 505 25.97 1.15 -11.73
C ALA A 505 26.11 2.40 -12.62
N ASP A 506 25.06 2.66 -13.37
CA ASP A 506 24.76 3.97 -13.94
C ASP A 506 23.44 4.51 -13.36
N ARG A 507 22.88 5.55 -13.94
CA ARG A 507 21.65 6.17 -13.40
C ARG A 507 20.42 5.24 -13.43
N LYS A 508 20.41 4.22 -14.27
CA LYS A 508 19.26 3.31 -14.45
C LYS A 508 19.58 1.86 -14.15
N THR A 509 20.80 1.43 -14.39
CA THR A 509 21.16 0.02 -14.37
C THR A 509 22.20 -0.26 -13.30
N VAL A 510 21.98 -1.35 -12.56
CA VAL A 510 22.90 -1.88 -11.56
C VAL A 510 23.39 -3.24 -12.04
N TRP A 511 24.70 -3.46 -11.99
CA TRP A 511 25.35 -4.76 -12.25
C TRP A 511 25.85 -5.36 -10.94
N VAL A 512 25.65 -6.65 -10.79
CA VAL A 512 26.02 -7.42 -9.59
C VAL A 512 26.97 -8.55 -9.95
N GLU A 513 27.66 -9.09 -8.95
CA GLU A 513 28.58 -10.19 -9.14
C GLU A 513 27.80 -11.51 -9.37
N GLY A 514 28.35 -12.40 -10.19
CA GLY A 514 27.74 -13.70 -10.49
C GLY A 514 26.52 -13.59 -11.41
N LYS A 515 25.62 -14.56 -11.27
CA LYS A 515 24.36 -14.65 -12.03
C LYS A 515 23.21 -15.00 -11.07
N PRO A 516 22.82 -14.09 -10.14
CA PRO A 516 21.85 -14.41 -9.12
C PRO A 516 20.41 -14.45 -9.60
N PHE A 517 20.12 -14.04 -10.82
CA PHE A 517 18.76 -13.93 -11.36
C PHE A 517 18.56 -14.78 -12.59
N ALA A 518 17.37 -15.33 -12.79
CA ALA A 518 16.96 -15.75 -14.13
C ALA A 518 16.50 -14.53 -14.96
N PRO A 519 16.68 -14.52 -16.30
CA PRO A 519 16.23 -13.42 -17.13
C PRO A 519 14.74 -13.13 -16.93
N ASP A 520 14.38 -11.86 -16.75
CA ASP A 520 13.02 -11.37 -16.46
C ASP A 520 12.36 -11.94 -15.17
N GLU A 521 13.08 -12.67 -14.33
CA GLU A 521 12.54 -13.27 -13.10
C GLU A 521 11.97 -12.22 -12.13
N LEU A 522 12.65 -11.09 -12.01
CA LEU A 522 12.24 -10.01 -11.12
C LEU A 522 10.97 -9.29 -11.59
N ARG A 523 10.51 -9.55 -12.78
CA ARG A 523 9.31 -8.93 -13.37
C ARG A 523 8.13 -9.90 -13.47
N LYS A 524 8.38 -11.16 -13.82
CA LYS A 524 7.33 -12.15 -14.13
C LYS A 524 7.13 -13.09 -12.95
N ARG A 525 5.94 -13.10 -12.42
CA ARG A 525 5.55 -14.06 -11.39
C ARG A 525 5.13 -15.42 -11.98
N HIS A 526 4.55 -15.41 -13.17
CA HIS A 526 4.07 -16.57 -13.88
C HIS A 526 4.15 -16.34 -15.38
N PRO A 527 4.55 -17.35 -16.19
CA PRO A 527 4.69 -17.18 -17.64
C PRO A 527 3.42 -16.71 -18.37
N GLN A 528 2.26 -16.99 -17.80
CA GLN A 528 0.96 -16.62 -18.35
C GLN A 528 0.43 -15.26 -17.90
N LEU A 529 1.07 -14.59 -16.90
CA LEU A 529 0.68 -13.27 -16.45
C LEU A 529 1.50 -12.22 -17.19
N SER A 530 0.82 -11.38 -17.95
CA SER A 530 1.43 -10.24 -18.64
C SER A 530 1.96 -9.17 -17.71
N ASP A 531 1.55 -9.17 -16.44
CA ASP A 531 1.79 -8.09 -15.50
C ASP A 531 2.97 -8.34 -14.56
N LEU A 532 3.69 -7.25 -14.34
CA LEU A 532 4.95 -7.19 -13.65
C LEU A 532 4.78 -7.32 -12.14
N LYS A 533 5.54 -8.19 -11.50
CA LYS A 533 5.74 -8.15 -10.04
C LYS A 533 6.21 -6.75 -9.66
N PRO A 534 5.62 -6.08 -8.67
CA PRO A 534 6.23 -4.91 -8.06
C PRO A 534 7.45 -5.32 -7.23
N THR A 535 8.57 -5.48 -7.89
CA THR A 535 9.88 -5.80 -7.29
C THR A 535 10.71 -4.54 -7.18
N PHE A 536 11.43 -4.40 -6.08
CA PHE A 536 12.18 -3.21 -5.73
C PHE A 536 13.61 -3.54 -5.37
N ALA A 537 14.47 -2.56 -5.57
CA ALA A 537 15.81 -2.51 -5.05
C ALA A 537 15.88 -1.45 -3.94
N LEU A 538 16.40 -1.80 -2.76
CA LEU A 538 16.65 -0.88 -1.64
C LEU A 538 18.13 -0.89 -1.30
N VAL A 539 18.72 0.30 -1.19
CA VAL A 539 20.11 0.45 -0.71
C VAL A 539 20.12 0.26 0.81
N LEU A 540 20.85 -0.75 1.26
CA LEU A 540 21.00 -1.10 2.68
C LEU A 540 22.23 -0.45 3.33
N ASP A 541 23.27 -0.14 2.54
CA ASP A 541 24.51 0.45 3.04
C ASP A 541 25.32 1.10 1.92
N GLY A 542 26.23 2.01 2.28
CA GLY A 542 27.15 2.67 1.37
C GLY A 542 26.53 3.79 0.54
N ARG A 543 27.12 4.05 -0.63
CA ARG A 543 26.71 5.16 -1.48
C ARG A 543 25.28 4.98 -1.98
N GLY A 544 24.45 5.96 -1.74
CA GLY A 544 23.02 5.94 -2.10
C GLY A 544 22.09 5.41 -1.02
N LEU A 545 22.59 5.16 0.20
CA LEU A 545 21.74 4.82 1.35
C LEU A 545 20.58 5.82 1.49
N GLY A 546 19.36 5.30 1.67
CA GLY A 546 18.12 6.09 1.70
C GLY A 546 17.29 6.01 0.41
N GLN A 547 17.78 5.37 -0.63
CA GLN A 547 17.06 5.20 -1.89
C GLN A 547 16.50 3.80 -2.05
N TYR A 548 15.28 3.74 -2.60
CA TYR A 548 14.71 2.52 -3.19
C TYR A 548 14.14 2.84 -4.58
N ARG A 549 14.11 1.84 -5.45
CA ARG A 549 13.64 2.00 -6.83
C ARG A 549 12.89 0.76 -7.27
N ARG A 550 11.85 0.95 -8.08
CA ARG A 550 11.15 -0.13 -8.75
C ARG A 550 12.04 -0.73 -9.84
N ILE A 551 12.08 -2.06 -9.91
CA ILE A 551 12.79 -2.78 -10.96
C ILE A 551 11.85 -2.97 -12.16
N VAL A 552 12.30 -2.57 -13.34
CA VAL A 552 11.50 -2.62 -14.58
C VAL A 552 12.03 -3.65 -15.59
N SER A 553 13.26 -4.12 -15.44
CA SER A 553 13.83 -5.23 -16.21
C SER A 553 15.04 -5.83 -15.52
N ASN A 554 15.38 -7.07 -15.83
CA ASN A 554 16.61 -7.69 -15.37
C ASN A 554 17.17 -8.68 -16.40
N THR A 555 18.50 -8.85 -16.33
CA THR A 555 19.25 -9.96 -16.94
C THR A 555 19.68 -10.93 -15.84
N GLU A 556 20.58 -11.86 -16.14
CA GLU A 556 21.14 -12.79 -15.13
C GLU A 556 21.98 -12.08 -14.05
N ASN A 557 22.59 -10.95 -14.37
CA ASN A 557 23.53 -10.22 -13.48
C ASN A 557 23.31 -8.71 -13.42
N SER A 558 22.18 -8.22 -13.90
CA SER A 558 21.84 -6.80 -13.80
C SER A 558 20.35 -6.58 -13.70
N PHE A 559 19.97 -5.40 -13.21
CA PHE A 559 18.59 -4.94 -13.23
C PHE A 559 18.53 -3.44 -13.54
N THR A 560 17.43 -3.04 -14.19
CA THR A 560 17.13 -1.65 -14.53
C THR A 560 16.00 -1.13 -13.68
N VAL A 561 16.09 0.13 -13.25
CA VAL A 561 15.16 0.74 -12.31
C VAL A 561 14.45 1.97 -12.87
N GLU A 562 13.30 2.27 -12.30
CA GLU A 562 12.55 3.51 -12.46
C GLU A 562 12.03 4.00 -11.09
N PRO A 563 12.10 5.32 -10.82
CA PRO A 563 12.87 6.35 -11.55
C PRO A 563 14.38 6.12 -11.48
N GLU A 564 15.15 6.96 -12.18
CA GLU A 564 16.63 6.94 -12.10
C GLU A 564 17.15 7.13 -10.67
N TRP A 565 18.34 6.61 -10.39
CA TRP A 565 19.06 6.90 -9.14
C TRP A 565 19.44 8.38 -9.06
N GLU A 566 19.10 9.06 -7.99
CA GLU A 566 19.55 10.42 -7.71
C GLU A 566 21.03 10.42 -7.34
N ILE A 567 21.43 9.48 -6.48
CA ILE A 567 22.82 9.17 -6.17
C ILE A 567 23.13 7.80 -6.74
N VAL A 568 23.95 7.75 -7.77
CA VAL A 568 24.31 6.49 -8.43
C VAL A 568 25.08 5.60 -7.46
N PRO A 569 24.63 4.37 -7.23
CA PRO A 569 25.34 3.37 -6.41
C PRO A 569 26.74 3.05 -7.00
N ASP A 570 27.65 2.62 -6.16
CA ASP A 570 28.98 2.17 -6.56
C ASP A 570 29.39 0.88 -5.83
N SER A 571 30.64 0.48 -5.95
CA SER A 571 31.14 -0.74 -5.31
C SER A 571 31.15 -0.71 -3.78
N SER A 572 30.93 0.43 -3.13
CA SER A 572 30.71 0.52 -1.68
C SER A 572 29.28 0.16 -1.28
N THR A 573 28.35 0.17 -2.24
CA THR A 573 26.93 0.00 -2.00
C THR A 573 26.54 -1.45 -1.78
N HIS A 574 25.81 -1.72 -0.71
CA HIS A 574 25.09 -2.98 -0.49
C HIS A 574 23.61 -2.78 -0.74
N ILE A 575 23.01 -3.64 -1.57
CA ILE A 575 21.64 -3.50 -2.01
C ILE A 575 20.86 -4.81 -1.81
N MET A 576 19.58 -4.72 -1.53
CA MET A 576 18.66 -5.85 -1.58
C MET A 576 17.71 -5.73 -2.76
N VAL A 577 17.24 -6.86 -3.25
CA VAL A 577 16.24 -6.98 -4.31
C VAL A 577 15.14 -7.90 -3.84
N GLY A 578 13.88 -7.47 -3.92
CA GLY A 578 12.75 -8.28 -3.48
C GLY A 578 11.40 -7.63 -3.78
N MET A 579 10.34 -8.42 -3.62
CA MET A 579 8.98 -7.86 -3.60
C MET A 579 8.79 -7.07 -2.33
N ALA A 580 8.00 -5.99 -2.39
CA ALA A 580 7.82 -5.11 -1.25
C ALA A 580 6.44 -4.42 -1.26
N TYR A 581 6.03 -3.94 -0.08
CA TYR A 581 4.98 -2.96 0.06
C TYR A 581 5.60 -1.58 0.01
N VAL A 582 5.23 -0.80 -0.98
CA VAL A 582 5.86 0.50 -1.23
C VAL A 582 4.81 1.55 -1.50
N GLU A 583 4.95 2.68 -0.80
CA GLU A 583 4.13 3.87 -1.03
C GLU A 583 2.63 3.55 -0.97
N THR A 584 2.21 2.93 0.13
CA THR A 584 0.80 2.63 0.41
C THR A 584 0.28 3.52 1.53
N LEU A 585 -1.02 3.80 1.48
CA LEU A 585 -1.75 4.62 2.44
C LEU A 585 -2.67 3.74 3.29
N TRP A 586 -2.53 3.84 4.61
CA TRP A 586 -3.43 3.25 5.59
C TRP A 586 -3.99 4.38 6.44
N ILE A 587 -5.16 4.90 6.06
CA ILE A 587 -5.67 6.17 6.56
C ILE A 587 -7.01 6.01 7.27
N ASP A 588 -7.13 6.57 8.48
CA ASP A 588 -8.39 6.61 9.26
C ASP A 588 -9.08 5.25 9.40
N ASN A 589 -8.32 4.16 9.44
CA ASN A 589 -8.90 2.85 9.68
C ASN A 589 -9.10 2.62 11.19
N THR A 590 -10.10 1.82 11.55
CA THR A 590 -10.44 1.52 12.95
C THR A 590 -10.48 0.02 13.18
N GLU A 591 -9.87 -0.43 14.26
CA GLU A 591 -9.94 -1.81 14.75
C GLU A 591 -10.48 -1.82 16.17
N GLU A 592 -11.51 -2.63 16.41
CA GLU A 592 -12.18 -2.74 17.69
C GLU A 592 -12.32 -4.20 18.11
N HIS A 593 -11.88 -4.50 19.35
CA HIS A 593 -11.95 -5.86 19.92
C HIS A 593 -11.36 -6.93 19.01
N THR A 594 -10.11 -6.69 18.58
CA THR A 594 -9.35 -7.62 17.73
C THR A 594 -8.28 -8.30 18.57
N ALA A 595 -8.12 -9.60 18.44
CA ALA A 595 -6.99 -10.31 19.08
C ALA A 595 -5.72 -10.21 18.23
N ASN A 596 -5.64 -9.21 17.38
CA ASN A 596 -4.69 -9.09 16.30
C ASN A 596 -3.79 -7.89 16.47
N TRP A 597 -2.63 -7.96 15.86
CA TRP A 597 -1.77 -6.82 15.65
C TRP A 597 -1.88 -6.34 14.20
N THR A 598 -1.74 -5.03 14.03
CA THR A 598 -1.76 -4.36 12.74
C THR A 598 -0.37 -3.86 12.40
N GLY A 599 -0.03 -3.79 11.14
CA GLY A 599 1.22 -3.17 10.75
C GLY A 599 1.86 -3.72 9.49
N PHE A 600 3.18 -3.66 9.47
CA PHE A 600 4.01 -4.05 8.35
C PHE A 600 4.89 -5.23 8.72
N TRP A 601 4.90 -6.26 7.88
CA TRP A 601 5.75 -7.41 8.01
C TRP A 601 6.51 -7.69 6.71
N GLY A 602 7.83 -7.81 6.81
CA GLY A 602 8.70 -8.03 5.67
C GLY A 602 9.18 -6.74 5.00
N ASN A 603 9.34 -6.74 3.70
CA ASN A 603 9.84 -5.60 2.94
C ASN A 603 8.78 -4.50 2.82
N CYS A 604 8.88 -3.42 3.59
CA CYS A 604 7.92 -2.31 3.55
C CYS A 604 8.64 -0.97 3.54
N PHE A 605 8.44 -0.18 2.48
CA PHE A 605 9.17 1.09 2.28
C PHE A 605 8.23 2.25 1.97
N GLY A 606 8.43 3.36 2.67
CA GLY A 606 7.74 4.61 2.33
C GLY A 606 6.23 4.58 2.51
N ASN A 607 5.69 3.70 3.33
CA ASN A 607 4.26 3.62 3.59
C ASN A 607 3.83 4.64 4.66
N VAL A 608 2.54 4.92 4.71
CA VAL A 608 1.93 5.83 5.69
C VAL A 608 0.81 5.11 6.43
N ILE A 609 0.85 5.15 7.76
CA ILE A 609 -0.29 4.88 8.64
C ILE A 609 -0.65 6.20 9.29
N ASP A 610 -1.83 6.74 9.02
CA ASP A 610 -2.29 7.99 9.62
C ASP A 610 -3.72 7.88 10.14
N GLY A 611 -3.95 8.42 11.34
CA GLY A 611 -5.26 8.43 11.97
C GLY A 611 -5.81 7.04 12.32
N HIS A 612 -4.97 6.00 12.37
CA HIS A 612 -5.41 4.65 12.70
C HIS A 612 -5.82 4.55 14.19
N ILE A 613 -6.97 3.96 14.45
CA ILE A 613 -7.49 3.72 15.80
C ILE A 613 -7.53 2.22 16.07
N LEU A 614 -6.78 1.79 17.06
CA LEU A 614 -6.79 0.40 17.53
C LEU A 614 -7.30 0.37 18.98
N ARG A 615 -8.43 -0.33 19.21
CA ARG A 615 -9.04 -0.53 20.52
C ARG A 615 -9.01 -2.00 20.91
N ASP A 616 -8.41 -2.29 22.06
CA ASP A 616 -8.33 -3.66 22.59
C ASP A 616 -7.72 -4.67 21.63
N GLY A 617 -6.75 -4.23 20.81
CA GLY A 617 -5.92 -5.05 19.92
C GLY A 617 -4.52 -5.28 20.50
N GLU A 618 -3.70 -6.11 19.84
CA GLU A 618 -2.34 -6.45 20.32
C GLU A 618 -1.33 -5.31 20.10
N GLY A 619 -1.54 -4.43 19.13
CA GLY A 619 -0.69 -3.28 18.87
C GLY A 619 -0.38 -3.05 17.40
N LEU A 620 0.49 -2.08 17.15
CA LEU A 620 0.96 -1.71 15.82
C LEU A 620 2.43 -2.08 15.69
N TYR A 621 2.72 -3.00 14.76
CA TYR A 621 4.04 -3.61 14.63
C TYR A 621 4.71 -3.24 13.31
N LEU A 622 5.98 -2.85 13.40
CA LEU A 622 6.90 -2.83 12.28
C LEU A 622 7.85 -4.02 12.47
N TRP A 623 7.58 -5.10 11.76
CA TRP A 623 8.29 -6.35 11.95
C TRP A 623 9.14 -6.71 10.74
N ALA A 624 10.44 -6.46 10.81
CA ALA A 624 11.43 -6.97 9.87
C ALA A 624 11.63 -8.46 10.15
N TRP A 625 10.86 -9.29 9.47
CA TRP A 625 11.03 -10.73 9.51
C TRP A 625 12.35 -11.09 8.84
N HIS A 626 13.09 -11.98 9.44
CA HIS A 626 14.29 -12.53 8.82
C HIS A 626 14.31 -14.04 9.01
N ASP A 627 14.58 -14.76 7.94
CA ASP A 627 14.93 -16.15 8.01
C ASP A 627 16.40 -16.35 7.56
N ARG A 628 16.75 -15.94 6.36
CA ARG A 628 18.13 -15.95 5.84
C ARG A 628 18.44 -14.73 4.98
N LEU A 629 17.43 -14.06 4.52
CA LEU A 629 17.52 -12.91 3.62
C LEU A 629 16.92 -11.66 4.28
N PRO A 630 17.41 -10.46 3.97
CA PRO A 630 16.90 -9.22 4.54
C PRO A 630 15.40 -9.02 4.23
N SER A 631 14.69 -8.47 5.20
CA SER A 631 13.30 -8.04 5.05
C SER A 631 13.10 -6.66 5.69
N PRO A 632 13.74 -5.61 5.17
CA PRO A 632 13.77 -4.30 5.80
C PRO A 632 12.42 -3.60 5.85
N LEU A 633 12.22 -2.84 6.93
CA LEU A 633 11.19 -1.82 7.04
C LEU A 633 11.86 -0.45 7.11
N ALA A 634 11.66 0.35 6.08
CA ALA A 634 12.37 1.61 5.98
C ALA A 634 11.44 2.75 5.54
N PHE A 635 11.65 3.92 6.13
CA PHE A 635 10.99 5.17 5.72
C PHE A 635 9.47 5.16 5.81
N ASN A 636 8.89 4.34 6.70
CA ASN A 636 7.46 4.35 6.96
C ASN A 636 7.10 5.43 7.99
N ASP A 637 5.94 6.04 7.83
CA ASP A 637 5.40 7.05 8.73
C ASP A 637 4.16 6.53 9.48
N ILE A 638 4.18 6.59 10.80
CA ILE A 638 3.04 6.36 11.67
C ILE A 638 2.66 7.69 12.30
N ILE A 639 1.49 8.21 11.97
CA ILE A 639 1.10 9.59 12.31
C ILE A 639 -0.29 9.59 12.95
N GLY A 640 -0.49 10.38 14.00
CA GLY A 640 -1.82 10.64 14.56
C GLY A 640 -2.62 9.41 14.99
N SER A 641 -1.96 8.26 15.12
CA SER A 641 -2.62 6.99 15.43
C SER A 641 -2.87 6.85 16.94
N ARG A 642 -3.96 6.17 17.30
CA ARG A 642 -4.37 5.98 18.69
C ARG A 642 -4.45 4.49 19.01
N ILE A 643 -3.60 4.06 19.92
CA ILE A 643 -3.56 2.69 20.42
C ILE A 643 -4.11 2.68 21.84
N ILE A 644 -5.27 2.10 22.04
CA ILE A 644 -6.04 2.16 23.30
C ILE A 644 -6.31 0.75 23.80
N GLY A 645 -6.02 0.52 25.07
CA GLY A 645 -6.16 -0.78 25.71
C GLY A 645 -4.82 -1.51 25.73
N ARG A 646 -4.80 -2.80 25.49
CA ARG A 646 -3.59 -3.64 25.66
C ARG A 646 -2.48 -3.49 24.60
N GLY A 647 -2.69 -2.72 23.55
CA GLY A 647 -1.77 -2.58 22.42
C GLY A 647 -0.60 -1.63 22.67
N ASN A 648 0.48 -1.79 21.89
CA ASN A 648 1.63 -0.90 21.88
C ASN A 648 2.19 -0.72 20.45
N ILE A 649 3.22 0.11 20.28
CA ILE A 649 3.92 0.26 18.99
C ILE A 649 5.28 -0.44 19.09
N VAL A 650 5.58 -1.36 18.18
CA VAL A 650 6.77 -2.20 18.25
C VAL A 650 7.59 -2.17 16.98
N PHE A 651 8.89 -1.94 17.12
CA PHE A 651 9.90 -2.08 16.08
C PHE A 651 10.65 -3.40 16.34
N ARG A 652 10.37 -4.44 15.57
CA ARG A 652 10.85 -5.80 15.78
C ARG A 652 11.73 -6.29 14.64
N GLY A 653 12.77 -7.07 14.96
CA GLY A 653 13.71 -7.63 14.00
C GLY A 653 14.82 -6.66 13.57
N PRO A 654 15.75 -7.08 12.72
CA PRO A 654 16.80 -6.24 12.15
C PRO A 654 16.27 -5.39 10.99
N LEU A 655 17.02 -4.36 10.58
CA LEU A 655 16.72 -3.50 9.43
C LEU A 655 15.37 -2.76 9.55
N VAL A 656 15.07 -2.21 10.72
CA VAL A 656 13.91 -1.33 10.95
C VAL A 656 14.43 0.10 11.16
N PHE A 657 14.64 0.85 10.10
CA PHE A 657 15.37 2.11 10.13
C PHE A 657 14.68 3.25 9.37
N GLY A 658 14.96 4.49 9.77
CA GLY A 658 14.42 5.69 9.12
C GLY A 658 12.91 5.83 9.21
N ASN A 659 12.24 5.11 10.11
CA ASN A 659 10.80 5.21 10.29
C ASN A 659 10.46 6.33 11.28
N THR A 660 9.22 6.84 11.22
CA THR A 660 8.76 7.87 12.15
C THR A 660 7.49 7.47 12.87
N VAL A 661 7.41 7.79 14.16
CA VAL A 661 6.18 7.74 14.98
C VAL A 661 5.93 9.15 15.46
N ARG A 662 4.84 9.75 15.02
CA ARG A 662 4.58 11.17 15.30
C ARG A 662 3.15 11.42 15.72
N PHE A 663 2.99 12.23 16.78
CA PHE A 663 1.68 12.69 17.25
C PHE A 663 0.71 11.54 17.55
N CYS A 664 1.24 10.40 17.93
CA CYS A 664 0.45 9.23 18.29
C CYS A 664 0.03 9.29 19.76
N GLU A 665 -0.94 8.47 20.12
CA GLU A 665 -1.41 8.28 21.48
C GLU A 665 -1.39 6.80 21.81
N VAL A 666 -0.71 6.41 22.90
CA VAL A 666 -0.66 5.02 23.39
C VAL A 666 -1.13 5.00 24.82
N VAL A 667 -2.25 4.34 25.08
CA VAL A 667 -3.01 4.43 26.33
C VAL A 667 -3.37 3.07 26.88
N ASP A 668 -3.22 2.88 28.19
CA ASP A 668 -3.64 1.69 28.95
C ASP A 668 -3.07 0.39 28.33
N PHE A 669 -1.80 0.42 27.95
CA PHE A 669 -1.10 -0.69 27.29
C PHE A 669 -0.58 -1.76 28.28
N ARG A 670 -1.16 -1.84 29.47
CA ARG A 670 -0.86 -2.92 30.43
C ARG A 670 -1.26 -4.26 29.82
N TYR A 671 -0.34 -5.22 29.87
CA TYR A 671 -0.64 -6.57 29.46
C TYR A 671 -1.82 -7.12 30.28
N ARG A 672 -2.90 -7.42 29.60
CA ARG A 672 -4.01 -8.20 30.15
C ARG A 672 -4.00 -9.54 29.42
N PRO A 673 -3.95 -10.68 30.15
CA PRO A 673 -4.14 -11.97 29.49
C PRO A 673 -5.41 -11.88 28.65
N SER A 674 -5.30 -12.07 27.34
CA SER A 674 -6.50 -12.10 26.51
C SER A 674 -7.34 -13.29 26.95
N MET A 675 -8.66 -13.17 26.96
CA MET A 675 -9.55 -14.32 27.11
C MET A 675 -9.40 -15.31 25.96
N HIS A 676 -8.62 -14.95 24.96
CA HIS A 676 -8.32 -15.70 23.75
C HIS A 676 -6.80 -15.83 23.63
N ILE A 677 -6.36 -16.97 23.26
CA ILE A 677 -5.05 -17.53 23.02
C ILE A 677 -3.90 -16.50 22.91
N GLN A 678 -2.94 -16.56 23.83
CA GLN A 678 -1.70 -15.77 23.76
C GLN A 678 -0.93 -16.14 22.50
N PRO A 679 -0.56 -15.18 21.67
CA PRO A 679 0.43 -15.41 20.62
C PRO A 679 1.71 -16.02 21.22
N VAL A 680 2.25 -17.01 20.55
CA VAL A 680 3.44 -17.76 21.04
C VAL A 680 4.63 -16.84 21.36
N TRP A 681 4.74 -15.69 20.71
CA TRP A 681 5.79 -14.69 20.92
C TRP A 681 5.61 -13.77 22.14
N LEU A 682 4.43 -13.74 22.73
CA LEU A 682 4.20 -13.06 24.01
C LEU A 682 4.44 -13.97 25.23
N GLN A 683 4.69 -15.26 25.00
CA GLN A 683 5.04 -16.19 26.06
C GLN A 683 6.42 -15.83 26.62
N GLY A 684 6.45 -15.39 27.87
CA GLY A 684 7.68 -15.02 28.57
C GLY A 684 7.92 -13.53 28.75
N MET A 685 7.04 -12.64 28.28
CA MET A 685 7.06 -11.24 28.72
C MET A 685 6.28 -11.05 30.01
N GLU A 686 6.98 -10.57 31.04
CA GLU A 686 6.32 -10.14 32.26
C GLU A 686 5.45 -8.91 31.98
N PRO A 687 4.25 -8.82 32.58
CA PRO A 687 3.31 -7.69 32.35
C PRO A 687 3.91 -6.30 32.62
N ASN A 688 4.89 -6.23 33.50
CA ASN A 688 5.59 -5.00 33.89
C ASN A 688 6.78 -4.63 33.00
N GLN A 689 7.09 -5.42 31.97
CA GLN A 689 8.20 -5.16 31.03
C GLN A 689 7.72 -4.55 29.71
N ARG A 690 6.43 -4.39 29.52
CA ARG A 690 5.86 -3.86 28.27
C ARG A 690 6.05 -2.35 28.20
N ALA A 691 6.62 -1.87 27.10
CA ALA A 691 6.72 -0.45 26.79
C ALA A 691 5.62 0.00 25.84
N GLY A 692 5.15 1.26 25.97
CA GLY A 692 4.19 1.86 25.05
C GLY A 692 4.74 1.95 23.63
N ILE A 693 6.05 2.28 23.50
CA ILE A 693 6.79 2.14 22.25
C ILE A 693 8.06 1.35 22.53
N ALA A 694 8.32 0.28 21.76
CA ALA A 694 9.47 -0.57 21.94
C ALA A 694 10.29 -0.71 20.65
N LEU A 695 11.57 -0.30 20.71
CA LEU A 695 12.58 -0.70 19.74
C LEU A 695 13.28 -1.93 20.32
N GLU A 696 12.80 -3.12 19.96
CA GLU A 696 13.23 -4.38 20.57
C GLU A 696 14.68 -4.77 20.19
N PRO A 697 15.38 -5.59 20.99
CA PRO A 697 16.69 -6.11 20.64
C PRO A 697 16.70 -6.86 19.31
N VAL A 698 17.83 -6.85 18.63
CA VAL A 698 18.07 -7.65 17.43
C VAL A 698 18.55 -9.01 17.87
N TRP A 699 17.74 -10.06 17.71
CA TRP A 699 18.07 -11.42 18.16
C TRP A 699 18.91 -12.21 17.17
N GLN A 700 19.00 -11.77 15.92
CA GLN A 700 19.83 -12.42 14.89
C GLN A 700 20.28 -11.40 13.84
N ARG A 701 21.53 -11.49 13.43
CA ARG A 701 22.05 -10.75 12.27
C ARG A 701 21.86 -11.58 11.00
N ILE A 702 21.60 -10.89 9.90
CA ILE A 702 21.51 -11.51 8.58
C ILE A 702 22.93 -11.73 8.07
N GLU A 703 23.22 -12.94 7.61
CA GLU A 703 24.53 -13.27 7.06
C GLU A 703 24.84 -12.44 5.81
N GLY A 704 26.08 -11.98 5.69
CA GLY A 704 26.55 -11.18 4.54
C GLY A 704 26.16 -9.71 4.54
N LEU A 705 25.43 -9.22 5.56
CA LEU A 705 25.21 -7.78 5.71
C LEU A 705 26.48 -7.08 6.23
N PRO A 706 26.83 -5.90 5.70
CA PRO A 706 27.86 -5.06 6.28
C PRO A 706 27.59 -4.72 7.74
N GLU A 707 28.65 -4.57 8.54
CA GLU A 707 28.50 -4.13 9.94
C GLU A 707 27.96 -2.70 10.08
N THR A 708 28.15 -1.90 9.04
CA THR A 708 27.68 -0.52 8.91
C THR A 708 26.23 -0.40 8.49
N ALA A 709 25.59 -1.50 8.04
CA ALA A 709 24.19 -1.47 7.66
C ALA A 709 23.30 -1.05 8.85
N PRO A 710 22.33 -0.12 8.65
CA PRO A 710 21.46 0.35 9.71
C PRO A 710 20.54 -0.77 10.19
N LEU A 711 20.62 -1.15 11.46
CA LEU A 711 19.75 -2.17 12.06
C LEU A 711 18.43 -1.58 12.51
N LYS A 712 18.48 -0.68 13.52
CA LYS A 712 17.30 0.06 14.04
C LYS A 712 17.56 1.56 14.10
N ASP A 713 18.34 2.05 13.17
CA ASP A 713 18.94 3.36 13.21
C ASP A 713 18.03 4.44 12.63
N TRP A 714 18.23 5.67 13.12
CA TRP A 714 17.58 6.87 12.56
C TRP A 714 16.05 6.85 12.60
N ASN A 715 15.43 6.12 13.53
CA ASN A 715 14.01 6.22 13.78
C ASN A 715 13.70 7.49 14.60
N ILE A 716 12.57 8.13 14.32
CA ILE A 716 12.12 9.35 15.02
C ILE A 716 10.83 9.04 15.77
N ILE A 717 10.80 9.38 17.07
CA ILE A 717 9.58 9.36 17.88
C ILE A 717 9.36 10.79 18.40
N GLU A 718 8.34 11.47 17.89
CA GLU A 718 8.12 12.89 18.14
C GLU A 718 6.68 13.22 18.49
N GLY A 719 6.48 14.04 19.51
CA GLY A 719 5.17 14.59 19.89
C GLY A 719 4.14 13.54 20.31
N THR A 720 4.57 12.34 20.69
CA THR A 720 3.69 11.23 21.04
C THR A 720 3.33 11.25 22.52
N HIS A 721 2.07 10.96 22.84
CA HIS A 721 1.56 10.86 24.20
C HIS A 721 1.45 9.40 24.63
N ILE A 722 2.12 9.04 25.72
CA ILE A 722 2.17 7.67 26.25
C ILE A 722 1.80 7.70 27.72
N TYR A 723 0.73 6.99 28.09
CA TYR A 723 0.27 7.00 29.48
C TYR A 723 -0.45 5.72 29.88
N ASP A 724 -0.57 5.50 31.19
CA ASP A 724 -1.22 4.35 31.81
C ASP A 724 -0.59 2.99 31.42
N GLY A 725 0.71 2.85 31.67
CA GLY A 725 1.43 1.61 31.42
C GLY A 725 2.73 1.48 32.20
N PRO A 726 3.43 0.34 32.09
CA PRO A 726 4.63 0.07 32.92
C PRO A 726 5.85 0.89 32.50
N ILE A 727 6.15 0.98 31.20
CA ILE A 727 7.32 1.67 30.65
C ILE A 727 6.86 2.54 29.48
N GLY A 728 7.34 3.77 29.38
CA GLY A 728 6.99 4.65 28.28
C GLY A 728 7.62 4.21 26.95
N ILE A 729 8.93 4.39 26.83
CA ILE A 729 9.69 4.03 25.62
C ILE A 729 10.86 3.14 26.02
N PHE A 730 11.03 2.02 25.28
CA PHE A 730 12.19 1.13 25.41
C PHE A 730 13.06 1.21 24.15
N ILE A 731 14.37 1.37 24.31
CA ILE A 731 15.33 1.45 23.21
C ILE A 731 16.45 0.44 23.45
N ALA A 732 16.55 -0.53 22.57
CA ALA A 732 17.60 -1.55 22.58
C ALA A 732 18.98 -0.98 22.22
N PRO A 733 20.09 -1.65 22.57
CA PRO A 733 21.45 -1.19 22.27
C PRO A 733 21.73 -0.95 20.78
N GLU A 734 21.12 -1.74 19.92
CA GLU A 734 21.30 -1.69 18.47
C GLU A 734 20.55 -0.56 17.78
N ALA A 735 19.64 0.12 18.47
CA ALA A 735 18.85 1.24 17.93
C ALA A 735 19.65 2.54 17.99
N LYS A 736 20.65 2.67 17.10
CA LYS A 736 21.54 3.82 17.06
C LYS A 736 20.86 5.05 16.46
N PHE A 737 21.28 6.25 16.90
CA PHE A 737 20.78 7.53 16.41
C PHE A 737 19.24 7.66 16.43
N THR A 738 18.55 6.94 17.33
CA THR A 738 17.12 7.16 17.56
C THR A 738 16.90 8.55 18.15
N ILE A 739 15.91 9.25 17.65
CA ILE A 739 15.61 10.63 18.05
C ILE A 739 14.28 10.67 18.77
N LEU A 740 14.30 11.05 20.05
CA LEU A 740 13.12 11.25 20.88
C LEU A 740 12.93 12.75 21.13
N ARG A 741 11.79 13.30 20.71
CA ARG A 741 11.52 14.73 20.91
C ARG A 741 10.11 15.00 21.34
N ARG A 742 9.96 15.87 22.34
CA ARG A 742 8.66 16.45 22.75
C ARG A 742 7.58 15.39 23.04
N ASN A 743 7.98 14.21 23.52
CA ASN A 743 7.04 13.17 23.89
C ASN A 743 6.52 13.42 25.31
N ALA A 744 5.21 13.31 25.49
CA ALA A 744 4.58 13.39 26.80
C ALA A 744 4.38 11.97 27.36
N ILE A 745 5.10 11.65 28.45
CA ILE A 745 5.11 10.29 29.01
C ILE A 745 4.70 10.34 30.47
N THR A 746 3.61 9.63 30.80
CA THR A 746 3.09 9.47 32.16
C THR A 746 2.77 7.99 32.40
N VAL A 747 3.70 7.27 33.02
CA VAL A 747 3.65 5.82 33.24
C VAL A 747 3.98 5.48 34.69
N ASP A 748 3.67 4.26 35.11
CA ASP A 748 3.90 3.78 36.48
C ASP A 748 5.39 3.56 36.80
N GLY A 749 6.17 3.16 35.79
CA GLY A 749 7.60 2.87 35.91
C GLY A 749 8.49 3.90 35.19
N GLU A 750 9.48 3.40 34.45
CA GLU A 750 10.44 4.27 33.77
C GLU A 750 9.83 4.92 32.52
N LYS A 751 9.97 6.23 32.40
CA LYS A 751 9.51 6.95 31.20
C LYS A 751 10.28 6.50 29.95
N ILE A 752 11.59 6.36 30.07
CA ILE A 752 12.47 5.95 28.96
C ILE A 752 13.52 4.98 29.48
N VAL A 753 13.50 3.75 28.99
CA VAL A 753 14.56 2.76 29.21
C VAL A 753 15.47 2.78 27.99
N ASN A 754 16.55 3.53 28.07
CA ASN A 754 17.49 3.70 26.98
C ASN A 754 18.75 2.84 27.18
N LYS A 755 18.96 1.85 26.33
CA LYS A 755 20.18 1.00 26.29
C LYS A 755 21.15 1.42 25.17
N SER A 756 20.76 2.32 24.28
CA SER A 756 21.59 2.82 23.17
C SER A 756 22.45 4.01 23.66
N VAL A 757 23.70 4.04 23.18
CA VAL A 757 24.66 5.09 23.53
C VAL A 757 24.57 6.33 22.63
N THR A 758 23.85 6.25 21.53
CA THR A 758 23.76 7.31 20.51
C THR A 758 22.35 7.90 20.36
N THR A 759 21.41 7.53 21.22
CA THR A 759 20.05 8.09 21.22
C THR A 759 20.08 9.57 21.62
N VAL A 760 19.38 10.40 20.85
CA VAL A 760 19.17 11.81 21.14
C VAL A 760 17.82 11.99 21.82
N VAL A 761 17.83 12.49 23.05
CA VAL A 761 16.62 12.81 23.83
C VAL A 761 16.53 14.31 24.02
N GLN A 762 15.43 14.95 23.55
CA GLN A 762 15.23 16.40 23.62
C GLN A 762 13.78 16.76 24.03
#